data_4c3531428c29725434d1dbc4085690ce
#
_entry.id   4c3531428c29725434d1dbc4085690ce
#
_cell.length_a   1.000
_cell.length_b   1.000
_cell.length_c   1.000
_cell.angle_alpha   90.00
_cell.angle_beta   90.00
_cell.angle_gamma   90.00
#
_symmetry.space_group_name_H-M   'P 1'
#
loop_
_entity.id
_entity.type
_entity.pdbx_description
1 polymer ?
#
loop_
_entity_poly.entity_id
_entity_poly.type
_entity_poly.pdbx_seq_one_letter_code
_entity_poly.pdbx_strand_id
1 'polypeptide(L)'
;MSPANESAYPHLFAPLDLGFTQLRNRVLMGSMHTGLEDRARDFPRLAAYFAERAEGGVGLIVTGGFAPNVVGWLKPFGGKLSWPWEVRPHRQLTAAAHQHGAKICLQLLHAGRYAYHPLSVAPSKLKAPINPFTPRALSASGVERHIADYARSAKLAREAGYDGVEVMGSEGYLINEFIAPRTNKRTDRWGGDANQRMRFAVEIVRRIREACGPDFIIIYRLSLVDLVEDGSNWEEIVQQAKAIEAAGATIINSGIGWHEARIPTIATSVPRAAFAGVTAKLKPHVTLPLVATNRINMPEVAERILAGGGADMVSLARPLLADPQWPNKARAGRAEAINTCIACNQACLDHVFENKLASCLVNPRAAHETELVYRPTQAPKKVAVVGAGPAGLACATVAAQRGHQVTLFDANDEIGGQFNVAKRIPGKEEFHETLRYFRNTLAETGVQLRLGTRADAATLVGFDEVVLATGITPRRVDFPGADHAKVVSYLDVLLGRVEVGTNAAIIGAGGIGFDVGEFLSHAGESPSLDPQRWMAEWGVDSAFEARGALARPEVEASPRRLWLLQRSPGKPGARLGKTTGWIHRATLKAKGVRMLGGVEYLGVDDEGLRIRVEGSEQLLPVDHVVICAGQEPNRALQAELQAAGINAQLIGGADVAAELDAKRAIDQGSRVAAAL
;
A
#
# COMPACT_ATOMS: atom_id res chain seq x y z
N MET A 1 -3.59 20.07 -39.47
CA MET A 1 -3.90 19.77 -38.06
C MET A 1 -4.48 18.37 -38.01
N SER A 2 -3.67 17.38 -37.64
CA SER A 2 -4.20 16.03 -37.35
C SER A 2 -5.20 16.13 -36.17
N PRO A 3 -6.31 15.37 -36.20
CA PRO A 3 -7.23 15.35 -35.05
C PRO A 3 -6.42 14.98 -33.82
N ALA A 4 -6.52 15.80 -32.78
CA ALA A 4 -5.96 15.49 -31.46
C ALA A 4 -6.49 14.10 -31.09
N ASN A 5 -5.56 13.17 -30.84
CA ASN A 5 -5.88 11.84 -30.36
C ASN A 5 -6.71 12.03 -29.08
N GLU A 6 -8.03 11.84 -29.15
CA GLU A 6 -8.89 11.91 -27.97
C GLU A 6 -8.38 10.85 -27.00
N SER A 7 -7.95 11.29 -25.82
CA SER A 7 -7.49 10.39 -24.77
C SER A 7 -8.60 9.38 -24.44
N ALA A 8 -8.25 8.11 -24.24
CA ALA A 8 -9.18 7.09 -23.77
C ALA A 8 -9.84 7.46 -22.41
N TYR A 9 -9.27 8.46 -21.72
CA TYR A 9 -9.69 8.93 -20.38
C TYR A 9 -9.85 10.46 -20.38
N PRO A 10 -10.86 11.01 -21.09
CA PRO A 10 -11.00 12.46 -21.31
C PRO A 10 -11.22 13.25 -20.04
N HIS A 11 -11.97 12.73 -19.04
CA HIS A 11 -12.20 13.44 -17.78
C HIS A 11 -10.93 13.47 -16.92
N LEU A 12 -10.16 12.39 -16.91
CA LEU A 12 -8.90 12.30 -16.16
C LEU A 12 -7.87 13.32 -16.63
N PHE A 13 -7.81 13.58 -17.94
CA PHE A 13 -6.82 14.48 -18.54
C PHE A 13 -7.37 15.86 -18.87
N ALA A 14 -8.63 16.15 -18.54
CA ALA A 14 -9.16 17.50 -18.61
C ALA A 14 -8.44 18.42 -17.61
N PRO A 15 -8.10 19.65 -17.99
CA PRO A 15 -7.54 20.61 -17.05
C PRO A 15 -8.57 20.97 -15.95
N LEU A 16 -8.08 21.44 -14.80
CA LEU A 16 -8.90 21.97 -13.73
C LEU A 16 -8.50 23.39 -13.42
N ASP A 17 -9.44 24.31 -13.60
CA ASP A 17 -9.27 25.72 -13.29
C ASP A 17 -9.59 25.95 -11.79
N LEU A 18 -8.65 26.56 -11.06
CA LEU A 18 -8.80 26.95 -9.66
C LEU A 18 -9.04 28.46 -9.51
N GLY A 19 -9.30 29.17 -10.61
CA GLY A 19 -9.55 30.62 -10.67
C GLY A 19 -8.28 31.46 -10.83
N PHE A 20 -7.25 31.19 -10.04
CA PHE A 20 -5.96 31.91 -10.08
C PHE A 20 -4.83 31.05 -10.70
N THR A 21 -5.04 29.77 -10.89
CA THR A 21 -4.10 28.84 -11.53
C THR A 21 -4.86 27.66 -12.12
N GLN A 22 -4.27 26.98 -13.10
CA GLN A 22 -4.83 25.83 -13.75
C GLN A 22 -3.95 24.59 -13.50
N LEU A 23 -4.57 23.46 -13.15
CA LEU A 23 -3.94 22.15 -13.13
C LEU A 23 -4.06 21.51 -14.51
N ARG A 24 -2.98 20.89 -14.99
CA ARG A 24 -2.92 20.31 -16.36
C ARG A 24 -3.77 19.05 -16.55
N ASN A 25 -4.18 18.40 -15.46
CA ASN A 25 -5.08 17.25 -15.42
C ASN A 25 -5.65 17.06 -14.01
N ARG A 26 -6.45 16.02 -13.81
CA ARG A 26 -7.17 15.71 -12.57
C ARG A 26 -6.47 14.68 -11.68
N VAL A 27 -5.17 14.45 -11.92
CA VAL A 27 -4.35 13.52 -11.13
C VAL A 27 -3.61 14.28 -10.04
N LEU A 28 -3.93 13.97 -8.79
CA LEU A 28 -3.19 14.39 -7.61
C LEU A 28 -2.33 13.24 -7.12
N MET A 29 -1.01 13.46 -7.00
CA MET A 29 -0.13 12.55 -6.27
C MET A 29 -0.33 12.77 -4.78
N GLY A 30 -1.03 11.82 -4.13
CA GLY A 30 -1.31 11.88 -2.70
C GLY A 30 -0.06 11.77 -1.84
N SER A 31 -0.10 12.41 -0.69
CA SER A 31 1.00 12.41 0.29
C SER A 31 1.43 11.00 0.66
N MET A 32 2.74 10.78 0.66
CA MET A 32 3.39 9.57 1.20
C MET A 32 4.66 9.95 1.95
N HIS A 33 4.79 9.43 3.17
CA HIS A 33 6.04 9.53 3.91
C HIS A 33 7.02 8.50 3.37
N THR A 34 8.11 8.96 2.75
CA THR A 34 9.14 8.09 2.15
C THR A 34 10.31 7.82 3.10
N GLY A 35 10.48 8.69 4.12
CA GLY A 35 11.63 8.73 5.00
C GLY A 35 12.76 9.65 4.47
N LEU A 36 12.64 10.15 3.23
CA LEU A 36 13.58 11.14 2.66
C LEU A 36 13.28 12.56 3.13
N GLU A 37 12.09 12.80 3.70
CA GLU A 37 11.65 14.07 4.26
C GLU A 37 12.35 14.44 5.57
N ASP A 38 12.90 13.44 6.28
CA ASP A 38 13.38 13.63 7.65
C ASP A 38 14.69 14.41 7.73
N ARG A 39 15.49 14.42 6.66
CA ARG A 39 16.82 15.07 6.66
C ARG A 39 17.07 15.84 5.39
N ALA A 40 17.44 17.09 5.50
CA ALA A 40 17.74 17.96 4.34
C ALA A 40 18.82 17.39 3.40
N ARG A 41 19.75 16.56 3.90
CA ARG A 41 20.76 15.89 3.06
C ARG A 41 20.15 14.88 2.08
N ASP A 42 18.96 14.35 2.37
CA ASP A 42 18.26 13.38 1.53
C ASP A 42 17.33 14.07 0.50
N PHE A 43 17.18 15.40 0.57
CA PHE A 43 16.34 16.17 -0.34
C PHE A 43 16.75 16.09 -1.82
N PRO A 44 18.03 15.92 -2.21
CA PRO A 44 18.33 15.63 -3.62
C PRO A 44 17.70 14.34 -4.13
N ARG A 45 17.59 13.30 -3.30
CA ARG A 45 16.89 12.05 -3.62
C ARG A 45 15.38 12.27 -3.66
N LEU A 46 14.84 13.03 -2.71
CA LEU A 46 13.42 13.38 -2.69
C LEU A 46 13.04 14.25 -3.90
N ALA A 47 13.92 15.15 -4.33
CA ALA A 47 13.75 15.94 -5.55
C ALA A 47 13.70 15.05 -6.81
N ALA A 48 14.60 14.06 -6.93
CA ALA A 48 14.58 13.09 -8.02
C ALA A 48 13.29 12.25 -8.02
N TYR A 49 12.81 11.86 -6.83
CA TYR A 49 11.54 11.16 -6.66
C TYR A 49 10.35 11.98 -7.19
N PHE A 50 10.28 13.28 -6.88
CA PHE A 50 9.21 14.16 -7.39
C PHE A 50 9.39 14.48 -8.88
N ALA A 51 10.62 14.69 -9.34
CA ALA A 51 10.91 14.96 -10.74
C ALA A 51 10.41 13.85 -11.66
N GLU A 52 10.70 12.59 -11.32
CA GLU A 52 10.28 11.43 -12.12
C GLU A 52 8.74 11.31 -12.22
N ARG A 53 7.98 11.63 -11.17
CA ARG A 53 6.51 11.64 -11.19
C ARG A 53 5.94 12.84 -11.93
N ALA A 54 6.57 13.99 -11.80
CA ALA A 54 6.19 15.20 -12.55
C ALA A 54 6.43 14.99 -14.06
N GLU A 55 7.58 14.42 -14.46
CA GLU A 55 7.87 13.99 -15.83
C GLU A 55 6.87 12.95 -16.32
N GLY A 56 6.47 12.03 -15.43
CA GLY A 56 5.43 11.02 -15.64
C GLY A 56 4.02 11.56 -15.86
N GLY A 57 3.83 12.88 -15.77
CA GLY A 57 2.59 13.54 -16.18
C GLY A 57 1.64 13.92 -15.05
N VAL A 58 2.02 13.80 -13.78
CA VAL A 58 1.18 14.21 -12.64
C VAL A 58 0.87 15.70 -12.67
N GLY A 59 -0.39 16.09 -12.45
CA GLY A 59 -0.81 17.50 -12.45
C GLY A 59 -0.48 18.24 -11.15
N LEU A 60 -0.72 17.61 -10.01
CA LEU A 60 -0.51 18.17 -8.68
C LEU A 60 0.16 17.16 -7.77
N ILE A 61 1.24 17.55 -7.10
CA ILE A 61 1.97 16.71 -6.13
C ILE A 61 1.71 17.22 -4.72
N VAL A 62 1.45 16.32 -3.77
CA VAL A 62 1.47 16.61 -2.34
C VAL A 62 2.65 15.86 -1.71
N THR A 63 3.50 16.58 -0.99
CA THR A 63 4.69 15.97 -0.33
C THR A 63 4.27 15.02 0.79
N GLY A 64 5.22 14.24 1.32
CA GLY A 64 5.09 13.64 2.65
C GLY A 64 4.86 14.70 3.72
N GLY A 65 4.35 14.30 4.88
CA GLY A 65 3.98 15.24 5.94
C GLY A 65 5.18 15.94 6.58
N PHE A 66 5.12 17.27 6.64
CA PHE A 66 6.06 18.11 7.38
C PHE A 66 5.35 18.75 8.58
N ALA A 67 5.97 18.66 9.75
CA ALA A 67 5.40 19.24 10.97
C ALA A 67 5.49 20.76 10.98
N PRO A 68 4.47 21.49 11.47
CA PRO A 68 4.52 22.95 11.62
C PRO A 68 5.39 23.38 12.81
N ASN A 69 5.72 22.46 13.72
CA ASN A 69 6.56 22.68 14.88
C ASN A 69 7.16 21.36 15.40
N VAL A 70 8.07 21.46 16.39
CA VAL A 70 8.80 20.30 16.94
C VAL A 70 7.88 19.27 17.62
N VAL A 71 6.84 19.70 18.34
CA VAL A 71 5.93 18.77 19.03
C VAL A 71 4.97 18.06 18.08
N GLY A 72 4.90 18.52 16.83
CA GLY A 72 4.13 17.90 15.77
C GLY A 72 4.85 16.81 15.00
N TRP A 73 6.11 16.55 15.26
CA TRP A 73 6.87 15.49 14.62
C TRP A 73 6.16 14.14 14.69
N LEU A 74 6.23 13.37 13.62
CA LEU A 74 5.76 11.98 13.60
C LEU A 74 6.67 11.09 14.50
N LYS A 75 7.96 11.31 14.41
CA LYS A 75 9.05 10.69 15.20
C LYS A 75 10.13 11.73 15.49
N PRO A 76 11.02 11.49 16.47
CA PRO A 76 12.11 12.42 16.78
C PRO A 76 12.91 12.79 15.54
N PHE A 77 13.13 14.08 15.33
CA PHE A 77 13.85 14.65 14.18
C PHE A 77 13.22 14.36 12.81
N GLY A 78 11.90 14.12 12.77
CA GLY A 78 11.14 14.02 11.53
C GLY A 78 11.08 15.35 10.77
N GLY A 79 10.65 15.28 9.50
CA GLY A 79 10.51 16.46 8.64
C GLY A 79 9.63 17.55 9.25
N LYS A 80 10.07 18.78 9.18
CA LYS A 80 9.31 19.97 9.58
C LYS A 80 9.69 21.19 8.74
N LEU A 81 8.80 22.18 8.69
CA LEU A 81 9.08 23.48 8.12
C LEU A 81 8.57 24.57 9.09
N SER A 82 9.43 25.03 9.98
CA SER A 82 9.09 25.89 11.11
C SER A 82 9.92 27.17 11.17
N TRP A 83 11.09 27.18 10.51
CA TRP A 83 12.08 28.24 10.60
C TRP A 83 12.58 28.70 9.22
N PRO A 84 12.93 29.99 9.03
CA PRO A 84 13.34 30.54 7.74
C PRO A 84 14.54 29.82 7.09
N TRP A 85 15.50 29.31 7.86
CA TRP A 85 16.66 28.60 7.31
C TRP A 85 16.32 27.23 6.72
N GLU A 86 15.15 26.67 7.02
CA GLU A 86 14.65 25.42 6.44
C GLU A 86 14.10 25.61 5.02
N VAL A 87 13.82 26.84 4.60
CA VAL A 87 13.28 27.18 3.27
C VAL A 87 14.22 26.77 2.13
N ARG A 88 15.53 27.04 2.30
CA ARG A 88 16.51 26.83 1.22
C ARG A 88 16.55 25.38 0.72
N PRO A 89 16.62 24.34 1.56
CA PRO A 89 16.55 22.95 1.09
C PRO A 89 15.27 22.61 0.34
N HIS A 90 14.12 23.16 0.71
CA HIS A 90 12.83 22.89 0.05
C HIS A 90 12.76 23.42 -1.38
N ARG A 91 13.52 24.47 -1.74
CA ARG A 91 13.52 25.03 -3.11
C ARG A 91 13.92 24.04 -4.19
N GLN A 92 14.76 23.06 -3.87
CA GLN A 92 15.10 22.02 -4.83
C GLN A 92 13.94 21.06 -5.12
N LEU A 93 13.03 20.85 -4.14
CA LEU A 93 11.86 20.00 -4.30
C LEU A 93 10.83 20.67 -5.23
N THR A 94 10.58 21.97 -5.01
CA THR A 94 9.65 22.74 -5.83
C THR A 94 10.18 22.93 -7.25
N ALA A 95 11.47 23.22 -7.41
CA ALA A 95 12.12 23.32 -8.71
C ALA A 95 12.05 22.02 -9.51
N ALA A 96 12.24 20.87 -8.86
CA ALA A 96 12.19 19.56 -9.49
C ALA A 96 10.78 19.24 -10.06
N ALA A 97 9.72 19.59 -9.33
CA ALA A 97 8.35 19.42 -9.82
C ALA A 97 8.01 20.39 -10.95
N HIS A 98 8.37 21.69 -10.78
CA HIS A 98 8.06 22.73 -11.75
C HIS A 98 8.80 22.55 -13.08
N GLN A 99 10.04 22.00 -13.07
CA GLN A 99 10.80 21.72 -14.28
C GLN A 99 10.02 20.84 -15.29
N HIS A 100 9.13 19.98 -14.78
CA HIS A 100 8.30 19.09 -15.58
C HIS A 100 6.82 19.52 -15.62
N GLY A 101 6.52 20.75 -15.21
CA GLY A 101 5.19 21.37 -15.32
C GLY A 101 4.13 20.85 -14.33
N ALA A 102 4.54 20.15 -13.27
CA ALA A 102 3.64 19.80 -12.18
C ALA A 102 3.57 20.92 -11.15
N LYS A 103 2.39 21.11 -10.52
CA LYS A 103 2.24 21.89 -9.29
C LYS A 103 2.61 21.06 -8.08
N ILE A 104 3.09 21.70 -7.00
CA ILE A 104 3.47 20.99 -5.78
C ILE A 104 3.00 21.73 -4.51
N CYS A 105 2.36 20.99 -3.60
CA CYS A 105 1.91 21.47 -2.29
C CYS A 105 2.65 20.74 -1.17
N LEU A 106 3.01 21.49 -0.11
CA LEU A 106 3.58 20.92 1.11
C LEU A 106 2.47 20.39 2.01
N GLN A 107 2.50 19.13 2.44
CA GLN A 107 1.57 18.67 3.47
C GLN A 107 2.00 19.16 4.85
N LEU A 108 1.13 19.90 5.53
CA LEU A 108 1.27 20.33 6.91
C LEU A 108 0.62 19.29 7.82
N LEU A 109 1.44 18.47 8.46
CA LEU A 109 1.01 17.37 9.31
C LEU A 109 1.53 17.52 10.73
N HIS A 110 0.63 17.61 11.70
CA HIS A 110 0.96 17.54 13.13
C HIS A 110 0.47 16.20 13.69
N ALA A 111 1.39 15.36 14.14
CA ALA A 111 1.07 13.98 14.50
C ALA A 111 0.12 13.81 15.69
N GLY A 112 -0.05 14.86 16.54
CA GLY A 112 -0.94 14.78 17.70
C GLY A 112 -0.55 13.66 18.65
N ARG A 113 -1.52 12.90 19.12
CA ARG A 113 -1.31 11.74 20.00
C ARG A 113 -0.69 10.53 19.29
N TYR A 114 -0.55 10.58 17.95
CA TYR A 114 0.17 9.56 17.17
C TYR A 114 1.68 9.83 17.07
N ALA A 115 2.16 10.94 17.63
CA ALA A 115 3.58 11.24 17.64
C ALA A 115 4.39 10.21 18.46
N TYR A 116 5.39 9.63 17.84
CA TYR A 116 6.27 8.60 18.45
C TYR A 116 7.40 9.25 19.27
N HIS A 117 7.04 10.16 20.17
CA HIS A 117 7.96 10.83 21.11
C HIS A 117 7.21 11.37 22.35
N PRO A 118 7.90 11.59 23.49
CA PRO A 118 7.28 11.99 24.75
C PRO A 118 6.77 13.44 24.79
N LEU A 119 7.11 14.27 23.79
CA LEU A 119 6.67 15.66 23.70
C LEU A 119 5.28 15.81 23.06
N SER A 120 4.62 14.69 22.70
CA SER A 120 3.33 14.69 22.01
C SER A 120 2.26 15.51 22.74
N VAL A 121 1.41 16.18 21.97
CA VAL A 121 0.28 16.99 22.45
C VAL A 121 -1.01 16.61 21.75
N ALA A 122 -2.15 16.87 22.40
CA ALA A 122 -3.48 16.54 21.88
C ALA A 122 -4.51 17.52 22.46
N PRO A 123 -5.77 17.55 21.98
CA PRO A 123 -6.82 18.35 22.61
C PRO A 123 -7.07 17.91 24.06
N SER A 124 -6.95 16.63 24.35
CA SER A 124 -7.14 16.04 25.68
C SER A 124 -6.07 14.99 25.98
N LYS A 125 -5.79 14.72 27.28
CA LYS A 125 -4.78 13.74 27.71
C LYS A 125 -5.29 12.31 27.54
N LEU A 126 -5.45 11.87 26.28
CA LEU A 126 -5.94 10.53 25.92
C LEU A 126 -4.92 9.80 25.07
N LYS A 127 -4.41 8.68 25.58
CA LYS A 127 -3.44 7.83 24.88
C LYS A 127 -4.09 7.14 23.68
N ALA A 128 -3.38 7.11 22.54
CA ALA A 128 -3.80 6.30 21.40
C ALA A 128 -3.46 4.82 21.63
N PRO A 129 -4.32 3.88 21.20
CA PRO A 129 -4.06 2.44 21.39
C PRO A 129 -2.86 1.92 20.61
N ILE A 130 -2.43 2.65 19.58
CA ILE A 130 -1.31 2.28 18.69
C ILE A 130 0.01 2.98 19.04
N ASN A 131 0.05 3.79 20.11
CA ASN A 131 1.22 4.59 20.49
C ASN A 131 1.60 4.36 21.96
N PRO A 132 2.90 4.22 22.31
CA PRO A 132 3.33 4.02 23.69
C PRO A 132 3.21 5.29 24.55
N PHE A 133 3.22 6.49 23.95
CA PHE A 133 3.23 7.77 24.68
C PHE A 133 1.83 8.30 24.97
N THR A 134 1.66 8.91 26.14
CA THR A 134 0.44 9.65 26.49
C THR A 134 0.67 11.13 26.22
N PRO A 135 -0.13 11.78 25.36
CA PRO A 135 0.06 13.17 25.02
C PRO A 135 -0.29 14.11 26.17
N ARG A 136 0.27 15.30 26.16
CA ARG A 136 -0.16 16.40 27.05
C ARG A 136 -1.34 17.13 26.41
N ALA A 137 -2.34 17.49 27.21
CA ALA A 137 -3.43 18.34 26.75
C ALA A 137 -2.92 19.77 26.47
N LEU A 138 -3.28 20.33 25.33
CA LEU A 138 -2.98 21.73 24.99
C LEU A 138 -3.79 22.68 25.86
N SER A 139 -3.15 23.73 26.39
CA SER A 139 -3.87 24.87 26.97
C SER A 139 -4.54 25.72 25.86
N ALA A 140 -5.48 26.60 26.19
CA ALA A 140 -6.10 27.48 25.21
C ALA A 140 -5.06 28.34 24.47
N SER A 141 -4.06 28.87 25.18
CA SER A 141 -2.94 29.61 24.59
C SER A 141 -2.02 28.74 23.76
N GLY A 142 -1.91 27.43 24.11
CA GLY A 142 -1.20 26.43 23.33
C GLY A 142 -1.87 26.19 21.98
N VAL A 143 -3.20 26.11 21.94
CA VAL A 143 -3.98 25.98 20.70
C VAL A 143 -3.74 27.16 19.77
N GLU A 144 -3.80 28.40 20.30
CA GLU A 144 -3.52 29.62 19.52
C GLU A 144 -2.10 29.64 18.93
N ARG A 145 -1.09 29.21 19.70
CA ARG A 145 0.28 29.08 19.18
C ARG A 145 0.38 28.06 18.04
N HIS A 146 -0.31 26.93 18.14
CA HIS A 146 -0.32 25.94 17.06
C HIS A 146 -0.97 26.49 15.79
N ILE A 147 -2.06 27.23 15.88
CA ILE A 147 -2.67 27.92 14.73
C ILE A 147 -1.65 28.85 14.07
N ALA A 148 -0.94 29.66 14.86
CA ALA A 148 0.11 30.55 14.36
C ALA A 148 1.28 29.79 13.72
N ASP A 149 1.65 28.61 14.27
CA ASP A 149 2.69 27.74 13.71
C ASP A 149 2.30 27.19 12.33
N TYR A 150 1.05 26.77 12.13
CA TYR A 150 0.56 26.35 10.81
C TYR A 150 0.61 27.51 9.79
N ALA A 151 0.15 28.70 10.15
CA ALA A 151 0.19 29.86 9.27
C ALA A 151 1.64 30.27 8.92
N ARG A 152 2.55 30.24 9.89
CA ARG A 152 3.99 30.49 9.66
C ARG A 152 4.58 29.44 8.72
N SER A 153 4.30 28.16 8.93
CA SER A 153 4.79 27.07 8.09
C SER A 153 4.29 27.21 6.65
N ALA A 154 3.03 27.55 6.44
CA ALA A 154 2.47 27.80 5.12
C ALA A 154 3.15 29.00 4.42
N LYS A 155 3.45 30.08 5.14
CA LYS A 155 4.20 31.23 4.61
C LYS A 155 5.61 30.81 4.18
N LEU A 156 6.31 30.02 4.98
CA LEU A 156 7.63 29.49 4.64
C LEU A 156 7.56 28.55 3.42
N ALA A 157 6.50 27.75 3.30
CA ALA A 157 6.27 26.93 2.11
C ALA A 157 6.12 27.80 0.85
N ARG A 158 5.35 28.89 0.92
CA ARG A 158 5.24 29.85 -0.18
C ARG A 158 6.60 30.47 -0.55
N GLU A 159 7.41 30.85 0.44
CA GLU A 159 8.78 31.36 0.24
C GLU A 159 9.72 30.31 -0.39
N ALA A 160 9.48 29.03 -0.13
CA ALA A 160 10.21 27.91 -0.73
C ALA A 160 9.76 27.59 -2.17
N GLY A 161 8.72 28.24 -2.68
CA GLY A 161 8.22 28.08 -4.04
C GLY A 161 7.12 27.03 -4.19
N TYR A 162 6.53 26.53 -3.10
CA TYR A 162 5.35 25.69 -3.19
C TYR A 162 4.15 26.47 -3.73
N ASP A 163 3.36 25.81 -4.60
CA ASP A 163 2.12 26.37 -5.15
C ASP A 163 1.00 26.42 -4.11
N GLY A 164 1.14 25.68 -3.01
CA GLY A 164 0.17 25.58 -1.95
C GLY A 164 0.61 24.72 -0.79
N VAL A 165 -0.34 24.48 0.11
CA VAL A 165 -0.22 23.51 1.20
C VAL A 165 -1.42 22.58 1.26
N GLU A 166 -1.21 21.37 1.78
CA GLU A 166 -2.29 20.49 2.22
C GLU A 166 -2.33 20.49 3.75
N VAL A 167 -3.45 20.90 4.33
CA VAL A 167 -3.69 20.86 5.77
C VAL A 167 -4.26 19.51 6.14
N MET A 168 -3.52 18.73 6.92
CA MET A 168 -3.87 17.36 7.29
C MET A 168 -4.91 17.34 8.42
N GLY A 169 -6.20 17.33 8.04
CA GLY A 169 -7.35 17.36 8.94
C GLY A 169 -8.05 16.01 9.13
N SER A 170 -7.40 14.89 8.80
CA SER A 170 -8.02 13.55 8.82
C SER A 170 -7.13 12.50 9.49
N GLU A 171 -7.57 11.24 9.45
CA GLU A 171 -6.84 10.02 9.81
C GLU A 171 -6.40 9.92 11.28
N GLY A 172 -7.00 10.75 12.17
CA GLY A 172 -6.73 10.74 13.61
C GLY A 172 -5.52 11.58 14.03
N TYR A 173 -4.98 12.43 13.16
CA TYR A 173 -3.95 13.43 13.51
C TYR A 173 -4.53 14.63 14.26
N LEU A 174 -3.68 15.54 14.75
CA LEU A 174 -4.05 16.59 15.70
C LEU A 174 -5.35 17.34 15.33
N ILE A 175 -5.52 17.77 14.09
CA ILE A 175 -6.73 18.52 13.69
C ILE A 175 -7.96 17.63 13.81
N ASN A 176 -7.90 16.38 13.32
CA ASN A 176 -9.00 15.42 13.42
C ASN A 176 -9.30 15.06 14.89
N GLU A 177 -8.27 15.03 15.76
CA GLU A 177 -8.46 14.82 17.20
C GLU A 177 -9.29 15.94 17.84
N PHE A 178 -9.18 17.19 17.36
CA PHE A 178 -10.03 18.30 17.80
C PHE A 178 -11.47 18.15 17.33
N ILE A 179 -11.68 17.62 16.13
CA ILE A 179 -13.00 17.46 15.50
C ILE A 179 -13.83 16.36 16.20
N ALA A 180 -13.24 15.20 16.43
CA ALA A 180 -13.98 14.02 16.89
C ALA A 180 -14.29 14.07 18.39
N PRO A 181 -15.54 13.78 18.81
CA PRO A 181 -15.90 13.64 20.22
C PRO A 181 -15.09 12.56 20.97
N ARG A 182 -14.61 11.55 20.23
CA ARG A 182 -13.71 10.48 20.72
C ARG A 182 -12.51 11.04 21.49
N THR A 183 -11.88 12.07 20.97
CA THR A 183 -10.59 12.58 21.46
C THR A 183 -10.64 13.99 22.03
N ASN A 184 -11.66 14.77 21.68
CA ASN A 184 -11.82 16.12 22.23
C ASN A 184 -12.83 16.12 23.40
N LYS A 185 -12.31 16.10 24.62
CA LYS A 185 -13.09 16.18 25.87
C LYS A 185 -12.94 17.56 26.55
N ARG A 186 -12.60 18.60 25.76
CA ARG A 186 -12.45 19.98 26.27
C ARG A 186 -13.80 20.62 26.58
N THR A 187 -13.79 21.54 27.50
CA THR A 187 -14.97 22.33 27.93
C THR A 187 -14.79 23.83 27.65
N ASP A 188 -13.67 24.23 27.03
CA ASP A 188 -13.43 25.60 26.60
C ASP A 188 -13.92 25.81 25.14
N ARG A 189 -13.66 27.00 24.58
CA ARG A 189 -14.08 27.36 23.20
C ARG A 189 -13.55 26.45 22.09
N TRP A 190 -12.65 25.50 22.38
CA TRP A 190 -12.03 24.56 21.47
C TRP A 190 -12.62 23.14 21.56
N GLY A 191 -13.64 22.94 22.40
CA GLY A 191 -14.33 21.67 22.63
C GLY A 191 -15.80 21.88 22.96
N GLY A 192 -16.56 20.78 23.16
CA GLY A 192 -17.99 20.82 23.37
C GLY A 192 -18.79 20.45 22.13
N ASP A 193 -19.59 21.36 21.59
CA ASP A 193 -20.40 21.09 20.39
C ASP A 193 -19.56 21.03 19.10
N ALA A 194 -20.17 20.66 17.98
CA ALA A 194 -19.48 20.50 16.71
C ALA A 194 -18.84 21.80 16.22
N ASN A 195 -19.50 22.95 16.41
CA ASN A 195 -18.96 24.26 16.01
C ASN A 195 -17.69 24.61 16.79
N GLN A 196 -17.67 24.32 18.08
CA GLN A 196 -16.50 24.56 18.92
C GLN A 196 -15.35 23.61 18.59
N ARG A 197 -15.65 22.32 18.34
CA ARG A 197 -14.64 21.34 17.97
C ARG A 197 -13.99 21.63 16.62
N MET A 198 -14.74 22.09 15.60
CA MET A 198 -14.17 22.40 14.27
C MET A 198 -13.41 23.74 14.24
N ARG A 199 -13.55 24.59 15.25
CA ARG A 199 -12.93 25.95 15.29
C ARG A 199 -11.43 25.92 15.06
N PHE A 200 -10.71 24.92 15.62
CA PHE A 200 -9.27 24.79 15.42
C PHE A 200 -8.90 24.63 13.93
N ALA A 201 -9.59 23.76 13.22
CA ALA A 201 -9.40 23.53 11.80
C ALA A 201 -9.72 24.77 10.95
N VAL A 202 -10.87 25.40 11.23
CA VAL A 202 -11.34 26.59 10.51
C VAL A 202 -10.36 27.76 10.70
N GLU A 203 -9.89 28.02 11.92
CA GLU A 203 -8.92 29.07 12.22
C GLU A 203 -7.56 28.83 11.55
N ILE A 204 -7.11 27.58 11.46
CA ILE A 204 -5.88 27.24 10.72
C ILE A 204 -6.02 27.64 9.25
N VAL A 205 -7.09 27.21 8.57
CA VAL A 205 -7.31 27.52 7.14
C VAL A 205 -7.43 29.03 6.93
N ARG A 206 -8.21 29.72 7.77
CA ARG A 206 -8.39 31.17 7.70
C ARG A 206 -7.05 31.91 7.84
N ARG A 207 -6.25 31.58 8.87
CA ARG A 207 -4.94 32.18 9.11
C ARG A 207 -3.92 31.89 8.01
N ILE A 208 -3.96 30.70 7.41
CA ILE A 208 -3.13 30.37 6.25
C ILE A 208 -3.54 31.24 5.06
N ARG A 209 -4.84 31.40 4.80
CA ARG A 209 -5.35 32.25 3.71
C ARG A 209 -4.94 33.72 3.90
N GLU A 210 -5.05 34.22 5.11
CA GLU A 210 -4.60 35.60 5.45
C GLU A 210 -3.09 35.77 5.27
N ALA A 211 -2.29 34.78 5.69
CA ALA A 211 -0.83 34.86 5.62
C ALA A 211 -0.28 34.67 4.20
N CYS A 212 -0.95 33.86 3.37
CA CYS A 212 -0.48 33.49 2.04
C CYS A 212 -1.21 34.21 0.89
N GLY A 213 -2.28 34.96 1.15
CA GLY A 213 -3.03 35.68 0.12
C GLY A 213 -3.94 34.78 -0.74
N PRO A 214 -4.66 35.36 -1.74
CA PRO A 214 -5.68 34.67 -2.53
C PRO A 214 -5.10 33.64 -3.50
N ASP A 215 -3.92 33.86 -4.06
CA ASP A 215 -3.32 33.09 -5.13
C ASP A 215 -2.41 31.98 -4.59
N PHE A 216 -2.92 31.22 -3.62
CA PHE A 216 -2.20 30.11 -3.01
C PHE A 216 -3.14 28.93 -2.78
N ILE A 217 -2.76 27.75 -3.24
CA ILE A 217 -3.59 26.54 -3.11
C ILE A 217 -3.63 26.12 -1.64
N ILE A 218 -4.83 26.00 -1.07
CA ILE A 218 -5.04 25.41 0.26
C ILE A 218 -5.91 24.18 0.09
N ILE A 219 -5.29 23.02 0.12
CA ILE A 219 -5.99 21.74 0.17
C ILE A 219 -6.31 21.46 1.63
N TYR A 220 -7.55 21.13 1.94
CA TYR A 220 -7.90 20.59 3.26
C TYR A 220 -8.22 19.10 3.14
N ARG A 221 -7.46 18.26 3.84
CA ARG A 221 -7.77 16.82 3.87
C ARG A 221 -8.78 16.57 4.97
N LEU A 222 -10.02 16.36 4.53
CA LEU A 222 -11.21 16.21 5.38
C LEU A 222 -11.47 14.74 5.66
N SER A 223 -11.62 14.35 6.93
CA SER A 223 -12.07 13.00 7.27
C SER A 223 -13.55 12.84 6.92
N LEU A 224 -13.83 12.09 5.86
CA LEU A 224 -15.21 11.80 5.42
C LEU A 224 -15.81 10.59 6.16
N VAL A 225 -14.97 9.68 6.62
CA VAL A 225 -15.35 8.57 7.50
C VAL A 225 -14.20 8.32 8.48
N ASP A 226 -14.49 8.32 9.78
CA ASP A 226 -13.47 8.10 10.80
C ASP A 226 -13.22 6.60 11.06
N LEU A 227 -14.20 5.74 10.90
CA LEU A 227 -14.20 4.28 11.14
C LEU A 227 -13.77 3.92 12.58
N VAL A 228 -14.11 4.78 13.53
CA VAL A 228 -13.86 4.60 14.96
C VAL A 228 -15.11 5.00 15.75
N GLU A 229 -15.29 4.38 16.94
CA GLU A 229 -16.33 4.77 17.88
C GLU A 229 -16.18 6.24 18.29
N ASP A 230 -17.28 6.94 18.51
CA ASP A 230 -17.32 8.38 18.80
C ASP A 230 -16.57 9.24 17.75
N GLY A 231 -16.49 8.78 16.50
CA GLY A 231 -16.08 9.59 15.37
C GLY A 231 -17.13 10.66 15.01
N SER A 232 -16.93 11.38 13.92
CA SER A 232 -17.88 12.34 13.38
C SER A 232 -19.09 11.65 12.73
N ASN A 233 -20.25 12.28 12.74
CA ASN A 233 -21.40 11.88 11.93
C ASN A 233 -21.48 12.72 10.65
N TRP A 234 -22.38 12.35 9.74
CA TRP A 234 -22.47 13.00 8.44
C TRP A 234 -22.79 14.51 8.51
N GLU A 235 -23.68 14.90 9.40
CA GLU A 235 -24.07 16.32 9.56
C GLU A 235 -22.87 17.16 10.02
N GLU A 236 -22.09 16.68 10.99
CA GLU A 236 -20.87 17.35 11.48
C GLU A 236 -19.82 17.47 10.36
N ILE A 237 -19.69 16.44 9.49
CA ILE A 237 -18.77 16.45 8.35
C ILE A 237 -19.18 17.49 7.31
N VAL A 238 -20.45 17.53 6.93
CA VAL A 238 -20.99 18.55 5.99
C VAL A 238 -20.81 19.96 6.55
N GLN A 239 -21.10 20.16 7.84
CA GLN A 239 -20.93 21.43 8.50
C GLN A 239 -19.46 21.89 8.49
N GLN A 240 -18.55 20.97 8.78
CA GLN A 240 -17.11 21.23 8.71
C GLN A 240 -16.66 21.58 7.29
N ALA A 241 -17.11 20.82 6.28
CA ALA A 241 -16.75 21.08 4.88
C ALA A 241 -17.13 22.50 4.45
N LYS A 242 -18.36 22.93 4.77
CA LYS A 242 -18.84 24.29 4.49
C LYS A 242 -18.03 25.37 5.25
N ALA A 243 -17.70 25.11 6.51
CA ALA A 243 -16.89 26.04 7.30
C ALA A 243 -15.45 26.18 6.79
N ILE A 244 -14.86 25.09 6.30
CA ILE A 244 -13.53 25.06 5.67
C ILE A 244 -13.55 25.78 4.32
N GLU A 245 -14.60 25.59 3.50
CA GLU A 245 -14.81 26.35 2.27
C GLU A 245 -14.89 27.86 2.55
N ALA A 246 -15.73 28.25 3.49
CA ALA A 246 -15.88 29.64 3.90
C ALA A 246 -14.59 30.25 4.49
N ALA A 247 -13.73 29.46 5.12
CA ALA A 247 -12.42 29.87 5.64
C ALA A 247 -11.37 30.09 4.53
N GLY A 248 -11.66 29.72 3.29
CA GLY A 248 -10.81 30.00 2.13
C GLY A 248 -9.97 28.82 1.65
N ALA A 249 -10.36 27.57 1.91
CA ALA A 249 -9.79 26.41 1.24
C ALA A 249 -10.05 26.49 -0.28
N THR A 250 -9.20 25.83 -1.06
CA THR A 250 -9.28 25.79 -2.52
C THR A 250 -9.76 24.42 -3.02
N ILE A 251 -9.39 23.36 -2.32
CA ILE A 251 -9.67 21.95 -2.67
C ILE A 251 -9.97 21.20 -1.37
N ILE A 252 -10.92 20.28 -1.40
CA ILE A 252 -11.13 19.29 -0.33
C ILE A 252 -10.64 17.94 -0.81
N ASN A 253 -9.67 17.36 -0.10
CA ASN A 253 -9.17 16.01 -0.34
C ASN A 253 -9.79 15.04 0.69
N SER A 254 -10.34 13.93 0.23
CA SER A 254 -11.01 12.95 1.09
C SER A 254 -10.02 12.19 1.97
N GLY A 255 -10.27 12.14 3.27
CA GLY A 255 -9.59 11.29 4.24
C GLY A 255 -10.48 10.13 4.66
N ILE A 256 -9.92 8.92 4.75
CA ILE A 256 -10.69 7.70 5.00
C ILE A 256 -10.05 6.88 6.12
N GLY A 257 -10.73 6.82 7.24
CA GLY A 257 -10.37 5.99 8.39
C GLY A 257 -9.19 6.52 9.22
N TRP A 258 -9.25 6.30 10.52
CA TRP A 258 -8.14 6.60 11.43
C TRP A 258 -7.10 5.48 11.41
N HIS A 259 -5.85 5.78 11.72
CA HIS A 259 -4.79 4.76 11.81
C HIS A 259 -5.07 3.67 12.86
N GLU A 260 -5.84 3.98 13.89
CA GLU A 260 -6.26 3.01 14.91
C GLU A 260 -7.54 2.23 14.56
N ALA A 261 -8.19 2.56 13.44
CA ALA A 261 -9.39 1.86 12.99
C ALA A 261 -9.12 0.37 12.78
N ARG A 262 -10.12 -0.46 13.07
CA ARG A 262 -10.07 -1.92 12.89
C ARG A 262 -10.79 -2.37 11.63
N ILE A 263 -10.96 -1.46 10.69
CA ILE A 263 -11.50 -1.66 9.35
C ILE A 263 -10.39 -1.26 8.37
N PRO A 264 -9.97 -2.15 7.45
CA PRO A 264 -8.93 -1.81 6.48
C PRO A 264 -9.47 -0.82 5.45
N THR A 265 -8.63 0.12 4.97
CA THR A 265 -9.06 1.12 3.99
C THR A 265 -8.21 1.14 2.72
N ILE A 266 -7.05 0.49 2.75
CA ILE A 266 -6.04 0.57 1.68
C ILE A 266 -5.37 -0.76 1.35
N ALA A 267 -5.69 -1.85 2.06
CA ALA A 267 -5.09 -3.17 1.82
C ALA A 267 -5.63 -3.81 0.53
N THR A 268 -4.96 -4.87 0.06
CA THR A 268 -5.33 -5.56 -1.18
C THR A 268 -6.74 -6.15 -1.15
N SER A 269 -7.23 -6.56 0.03
CA SER A 269 -8.58 -7.07 0.24
C SER A 269 -9.68 -6.00 0.21
N VAL A 270 -9.33 -4.70 0.19
CA VAL A 270 -10.29 -3.60 0.04
C VAL A 270 -10.63 -3.43 -1.44
N PRO A 271 -11.89 -3.40 -1.85
CA PRO A 271 -12.28 -3.21 -3.24
C PRO A 271 -11.74 -1.92 -3.85
N ARG A 272 -11.53 -1.92 -5.17
CA ARG A 272 -11.14 -0.70 -5.89
C ARG A 272 -12.20 0.38 -5.72
N ALA A 273 -11.76 1.60 -5.37
CA ALA A 273 -12.61 2.78 -5.16
C ALA A 273 -13.74 2.59 -4.13
N ALA A 274 -13.58 1.66 -3.17
CA ALA A 274 -14.62 1.34 -2.18
C ALA A 274 -15.22 2.57 -1.48
N PHE A 275 -14.42 3.60 -1.26
CA PHE A 275 -14.83 4.82 -0.57
C PHE A 275 -15.11 6.01 -1.50
N ALA A 276 -15.13 5.84 -2.83
CA ALA A 276 -15.45 6.95 -3.75
C ALA A 276 -16.87 7.49 -3.55
N GLY A 277 -17.80 6.64 -3.13
CA GLY A 277 -19.20 7.00 -2.87
C GLY A 277 -19.37 8.08 -1.80
N VAL A 278 -18.54 8.09 -0.75
CA VAL A 278 -18.64 9.14 0.29
C VAL A 278 -18.16 10.50 -0.22
N THR A 279 -17.18 10.55 -1.13
CA THR A 279 -16.78 11.79 -1.81
C THR A 279 -17.94 12.31 -2.68
N ALA A 280 -18.56 11.43 -3.44
CA ALA A 280 -19.74 11.79 -4.25
C ALA A 280 -20.90 12.28 -3.39
N LYS A 281 -21.12 11.69 -2.21
CA LYS A 281 -22.14 12.15 -1.25
C LYS A 281 -21.88 13.57 -0.75
N LEU A 282 -20.60 14.00 -0.62
CA LEU A 282 -20.27 15.36 -0.20
C LEU A 282 -20.45 16.39 -1.33
N LYS A 283 -20.35 15.98 -2.60
CA LYS A 283 -20.33 16.88 -3.77
C LYS A 283 -21.47 17.92 -3.81
N PRO A 284 -22.75 17.61 -3.51
CA PRO A 284 -23.82 18.59 -3.55
C PRO A 284 -23.79 19.60 -2.40
N HIS A 285 -22.94 19.44 -1.40
CA HIS A 285 -22.90 20.29 -0.20
C HIS A 285 -21.86 21.41 -0.25
N VAL A 286 -20.90 21.34 -1.17
CA VAL A 286 -19.80 22.31 -1.33
C VAL A 286 -19.57 22.65 -2.79
N THR A 287 -18.96 23.82 -3.06
CA THR A 287 -18.63 24.25 -4.43
C THR A 287 -17.18 23.97 -4.79
N LEU A 288 -16.32 23.73 -3.80
CA LEU A 288 -14.92 23.42 -4.02
C LEU A 288 -14.72 22.10 -4.79
N PRO A 289 -13.66 22.02 -5.60
CA PRO A 289 -13.19 20.74 -6.15
C PRO A 289 -12.96 19.69 -5.07
N LEU A 290 -13.48 18.49 -5.29
CA LEU A 290 -13.31 17.34 -4.41
C LEU A 290 -12.36 16.31 -5.02
N VAL A 291 -11.53 15.71 -4.17
CA VAL A 291 -10.58 14.64 -4.56
C VAL A 291 -11.02 13.32 -3.97
N ALA A 292 -11.30 12.33 -4.82
CA ALA A 292 -11.55 10.95 -4.38
C ALA A 292 -10.24 10.21 -4.10
N THR A 293 -10.24 9.39 -3.06
CA THR A 293 -9.03 8.65 -2.62
C THR A 293 -9.33 7.18 -2.36
N ASN A 294 -8.30 6.44 -2.04
CA ASN A 294 -8.25 5.04 -1.62
C ASN A 294 -8.62 4.02 -2.70
N ARG A 295 -7.69 3.12 -2.97
CA ARG A 295 -7.85 1.99 -3.89
C ARG A 295 -8.21 2.38 -5.34
N ILE A 296 -7.75 3.55 -5.78
CA ILE A 296 -7.83 3.96 -7.19
C ILE A 296 -6.45 3.69 -7.80
N ASN A 297 -6.31 2.61 -8.57
CA ASN A 297 -5.00 2.16 -9.06
C ASN A 297 -4.92 1.97 -10.59
N MET A 298 -6.06 2.02 -11.30
CA MET A 298 -6.11 1.91 -12.76
C MET A 298 -6.89 3.07 -13.39
N PRO A 299 -6.55 3.47 -14.64
CA PRO A 299 -7.15 4.64 -15.30
C PRO A 299 -8.65 4.55 -15.50
N GLU A 300 -9.17 3.37 -15.82
CA GLU A 300 -10.61 3.15 -16.00
C GLU A 300 -11.41 3.35 -14.71
N VAL A 301 -10.79 3.06 -13.54
CA VAL A 301 -11.42 3.31 -12.23
C VAL A 301 -11.46 4.82 -11.95
N ALA A 302 -10.36 5.52 -12.22
CA ALA A 302 -10.26 6.97 -12.07
C ALA A 302 -11.24 7.70 -13.00
N GLU A 303 -11.26 7.33 -14.28
CA GLU A 303 -12.15 7.92 -15.29
C GLU A 303 -13.62 7.75 -14.92
N ARG A 304 -14.04 6.55 -14.48
CA ARG A 304 -15.41 6.27 -14.08
C ARG A 304 -15.87 7.16 -12.93
N ILE A 305 -15.00 7.42 -11.94
CA ILE A 305 -15.32 8.31 -10.81
C ILE A 305 -15.54 9.75 -11.31
N LEU A 306 -14.66 10.23 -12.17
CA LEU A 306 -14.70 11.60 -12.69
C LEU A 306 -15.87 11.81 -13.67
N ALA A 307 -16.07 10.87 -14.60
CA ALA A 307 -17.18 10.88 -15.56
C ALA A 307 -18.55 10.82 -14.86
N GLY A 308 -18.63 10.10 -13.75
CA GLY A 308 -19.84 10.05 -12.92
C GLY A 308 -20.12 11.33 -12.12
N GLY A 309 -19.24 12.34 -12.15
CA GLY A 309 -19.39 13.61 -11.45
C GLY A 309 -19.28 13.52 -9.92
N GLY A 310 -18.86 12.37 -9.39
CA GLY A 310 -18.73 12.16 -7.95
C GLY A 310 -17.51 12.83 -7.31
N ALA A 311 -16.52 13.20 -8.12
CA ALA A 311 -15.35 13.95 -7.72
C ALA A 311 -14.80 14.77 -8.90
N ASP A 312 -13.94 15.75 -8.61
CA ASP A 312 -13.28 16.59 -9.62
C ASP A 312 -11.85 16.14 -9.90
N MET A 313 -11.23 15.42 -8.96
CA MET A 313 -9.88 14.88 -9.04
C MET A 313 -9.82 13.51 -8.38
N VAL A 314 -8.76 12.77 -8.69
CA VAL A 314 -8.39 11.52 -8.01
C VAL A 314 -7.01 11.61 -7.39
N SER A 315 -6.84 11.03 -6.20
CA SER A 315 -5.56 10.96 -5.50
C SER A 315 -4.93 9.58 -5.68
N LEU A 316 -3.74 9.57 -6.26
CA LEU A 316 -2.93 8.38 -6.54
C LEU A 316 -1.61 8.45 -5.75
N ALA A 317 -1.57 7.88 -4.54
CA ALA A 317 -0.31 7.83 -3.78
C ALA A 317 0.55 6.63 -4.21
N ARG A 318 0.17 5.42 -3.78
CA ARG A 318 0.91 4.18 -4.08
C ARG A 318 0.91 3.77 -5.56
N PRO A 319 -0.11 4.08 -6.39
CA PRO A 319 -0.01 3.84 -7.83
C PRO A 319 1.18 4.56 -8.48
N LEU A 320 1.48 5.80 -8.06
CA LEU A 320 2.63 6.57 -8.54
C LEU A 320 3.96 6.15 -7.89
N LEU A 321 3.92 5.39 -6.80
CA LEU A 321 5.07 4.69 -6.25
C LEU A 321 5.39 3.46 -7.10
N ALA A 322 4.37 2.70 -7.50
CA ALA A 322 4.49 1.52 -8.33
C ALA A 322 4.90 1.86 -9.77
N ASP A 323 4.31 2.89 -10.35
CA ASP A 323 4.61 3.35 -11.70
C ASP A 323 4.62 4.89 -11.80
N PRO A 324 5.80 5.53 -11.83
CA PRO A 324 5.89 6.98 -11.97
C PRO A 324 5.35 7.48 -13.32
N GLN A 325 5.30 6.64 -14.37
CA GLN A 325 4.79 6.96 -15.69
C GLN A 325 3.31 6.65 -15.88
N TRP A 326 2.60 6.30 -14.79
CA TRP A 326 1.19 5.96 -14.84
C TRP A 326 0.32 6.96 -15.63
N PRO A 327 0.40 8.31 -15.42
CA PRO A 327 -0.41 9.25 -16.18
C PRO A 327 -0.06 9.30 -17.67
N ASN A 328 1.22 9.26 -18.02
CA ASN A 328 1.64 9.28 -19.41
C ASN A 328 1.20 8.01 -20.15
N LYS A 329 1.33 6.83 -19.54
CA LYS A 329 0.85 5.56 -20.09
C LYS A 329 -0.66 5.58 -20.28
N ALA A 330 -1.41 6.05 -19.28
CA ALA A 330 -2.87 6.21 -19.38
C ALA A 330 -3.26 7.18 -20.52
N ARG A 331 -2.61 8.34 -20.61
CA ARG A 331 -2.86 9.32 -21.67
C ARG A 331 -2.60 8.75 -23.08
N ALA A 332 -1.59 7.90 -23.19
CA ALA A 332 -1.26 7.22 -24.43
C ALA A 332 -2.16 6.02 -24.75
N GLY A 333 -3.18 5.74 -23.94
CA GLY A 333 -4.06 4.57 -24.12
C GLY A 333 -3.37 3.23 -23.82
N ARG A 334 -2.27 3.25 -23.06
CA ARG A 334 -1.44 2.08 -22.75
C ARG A 334 -1.61 1.63 -21.30
N ALA A 335 -2.85 1.45 -20.87
CA ALA A 335 -3.16 1.01 -19.52
C ALA A 335 -2.55 -0.36 -19.19
N GLU A 336 -2.41 -1.24 -20.19
CA GLU A 336 -1.77 -2.56 -20.06
C GLU A 336 -0.27 -2.49 -19.74
N ALA A 337 0.38 -1.36 -20.02
CA ALA A 337 1.80 -1.12 -19.69
C ALA A 337 2.01 -0.57 -18.27
N ILE A 338 0.95 -0.26 -17.54
CA ILE A 338 1.03 0.27 -16.17
C ILE A 338 1.45 -0.84 -15.18
N ASN A 339 2.50 -0.59 -14.40
CA ASN A 339 2.86 -1.42 -13.27
C ASN A 339 1.93 -1.09 -12.09
N THR A 340 0.86 -1.87 -11.94
CA THR A 340 -0.24 -1.56 -11.03
C THR A 340 0.13 -1.79 -9.57
N CYS A 341 -0.21 -0.83 -8.70
CA CYS A 341 -0.12 -1.02 -7.25
C CYS A 341 -1.09 -2.11 -6.79
N ILE A 342 -0.56 -3.21 -6.26
CA ILE A 342 -1.33 -4.35 -5.74
C ILE A 342 -1.78 -4.18 -4.28
N ALA A 343 -1.60 -3.02 -3.70
CA ALA A 343 -2.02 -2.65 -2.35
C ALA A 343 -1.50 -3.57 -1.21
N CYS A 344 -0.34 -4.20 -1.41
CA CYS A 344 0.27 -5.15 -0.46
C CYS A 344 0.83 -4.51 0.81
N ASN A 345 1.09 -3.22 0.83
CA ASN A 345 1.69 -2.42 1.91
C ASN A 345 3.14 -2.80 2.32
N GLN A 346 3.74 -3.84 1.75
CA GLN A 346 4.96 -4.48 2.26
C GLN A 346 6.24 -3.62 2.17
N ALA A 347 6.49 -2.98 1.01
CA ALA A 347 7.71 -2.17 0.82
C ALA A 347 7.48 -0.68 1.04
N CYS A 348 6.24 -0.24 1.18
CA CYS A 348 5.89 1.14 1.48
C CYS A 348 5.59 1.32 2.97
N LEU A 349 4.37 1.00 3.43
CA LEU A 349 3.94 1.25 4.80
C LEU A 349 4.71 0.43 5.85
N ASP A 350 4.91 -0.88 5.63
CA ASP A 350 5.66 -1.70 6.60
C ASP A 350 7.10 -1.20 6.76
N HIS A 351 7.76 -0.76 5.66
CA HIS A 351 9.11 -0.17 5.73
C HIS A 351 9.13 1.11 6.58
N VAL A 352 8.18 2.02 6.39
CA VAL A 352 8.10 3.26 7.17
C VAL A 352 7.93 2.96 8.66
N PHE A 353 7.06 2.00 9.02
CA PHE A 353 6.88 1.56 10.41
C PHE A 353 8.08 0.78 10.98
N GLU A 354 9.01 0.35 10.14
CA GLU A 354 10.31 -0.25 10.53
C GLU A 354 11.47 0.75 10.49
N ASN A 355 11.20 2.04 10.31
CA ASN A 355 12.20 3.10 10.11
C ASN A 355 13.13 2.85 8.92
N LYS A 356 12.64 2.16 7.89
CA LYS A 356 13.29 1.98 6.60
C LYS A 356 12.73 2.98 5.60
N LEU A 357 13.50 3.30 4.55
CA LEU A 357 12.97 4.06 3.42
C LEU A 357 11.80 3.30 2.78
N ALA A 358 10.75 4.03 2.44
CA ALA A 358 9.70 3.46 1.61
C ALA A 358 10.28 3.03 0.26
N SER A 359 9.69 1.98 -0.30
CA SER A 359 9.91 1.53 -1.66
C SER A 359 8.61 0.90 -2.17
N CYS A 360 8.65 0.13 -3.24
CA CYS A 360 7.49 -0.60 -3.73
C CYS A 360 7.85 -2.04 -4.06
N LEU A 361 6.98 -2.99 -3.70
CA LEU A 361 7.17 -4.41 -4.00
C LEU A 361 7.35 -4.66 -5.49
N VAL A 362 6.50 -4.02 -6.32
CA VAL A 362 6.52 -4.17 -7.79
C VAL A 362 7.47 -3.19 -8.50
N ASN A 363 8.02 -2.20 -7.79
CA ASN A 363 8.97 -1.21 -8.32
C ASN A 363 10.06 -0.89 -7.29
N PRO A 364 11.16 -1.64 -7.24
CA PRO A 364 12.23 -1.42 -6.28
C PRO A 364 13.00 -0.11 -6.47
N ARG A 365 12.82 0.59 -7.62
CA ARG A 365 13.39 1.92 -7.86
C ARG A 365 12.70 3.01 -7.02
N ALA A 366 11.46 2.79 -6.60
CA ALA A 366 10.70 3.79 -5.83
C ALA A 366 11.48 4.22 -4.57
N ALA A 367 11.71 5.52 -4.41
CA ALA A 367 12.58 6.17 -3.42
C ALA A 367 14.09 5.78 -3.52
N HIS A 368 14.47 5.06 -4.58
CA HIS A 368 15.84 4.69 -4.94
C HIS A 368 16.21 5.13 -6.37
N GLU A 369 15.55 6.16 -6.91
CA GLU A 369 15.68 6.62 -8.29
C GLU A 369 17.12 7.01 -8.66
N THR A 370 17.89 7.50 -7.70
CA THR A 370 19.30 7.89 -7.88
C THR A 370 20.29 6.74 -7.66
N GLU A 371 19.86 5.64 -7.06
CA GLU A 371 20.73 4.50 -6.68
C GLU A 371 20.53 3.31 -7.61
N LEU A 372 19.28 3.00 -7.97
CA LEU A 372 18.94 1.91 -8.86
C LEU A 372 18.53 2.45 -10.25
N VAL A 373 19.51 2.63 -11.10
CA VAL A 373 19.32 3.21 -12.43
C VAL A 373 19.56 2.15 -13.51
N TYR A 374 18.59 1.92 -14.37
CA TYR A 374 18.67 0.97 -15.48
C TYR A 374 19.32 1.64 -16.70
N ARG A 375 20.66 1.75 -16.69
CA ARG A 375 21.42 2.39 -17.78
C ARG A 375 21.54 1.45 -18.96
N PRO A 376 21.40 1.93 -20.22
CA PRO A 376 21.72 1.14 -21.39
C PRO A 376 23.16 0.61 -21.33
N THR A 377 23.34 -0.66 -21.69
CA THR A 377 24.68 -1.27 -21.73
C THR A 377 25.42 -0.89 -23.01
N GLN A 378 26.75 -0.75 -22.92
CA GLN A 378 27.63 -0.59 -24.08
C GLN A 378 28.15 -1.94 -24.59
N ALA A 379 27.97 -3.02 -23.84
CA ALA A 379 28.41 -4.37 -24.15
C ALA A 379 27.24 -5.36 -23.97
N PRO A 380 26.35 -5.47 -24.96
CA PRO A 380 25.22 -6.41 -24.91
C PRO A 380 25.69 -7.86 -24.74
N LYS A 381 25.09 -8.56 -23.80
CA LYS A 381 25.35 -9.97 -23.49
C LYS A 381 24.15 -10.83 -23.87
N LYS A 382 24.37 -12.10 -24.15
CA LYS A 382 23.33 -13.13 -24.20
C LYS A 382 23.07 -13.63 -22.78
N VAL A 383 21.88 -13.34 -22.25
CA VAL A 383 21.52 -13.66 -20.86
C VAL A 383 20.44 -14.73 -20.86
N ALA A 384 20.70 -15.85 -20.21
CA ALA A 384 19.68 -16.84 -19.90
C ALA A 384 19.13 -16.60 -18.49
N VAL A 385 17.82 -16.51 -18.36
CA VAL A 385 17.10 -16.50 -17.07
C VAL A 385 16.26 -17.74 -16.99
N VAL A 386 16.43 -18.54 -15.93
CA VAL A 386 15.71 -19.81 -15.73
C VAL A 386 14.73 -19.68 -14.57
N GLY A 387 13.45 -19.69 -14.88
CA GLY A 387 12.32 -19.49 -13.98
C GLY A 387 11.60 -18.16 -14.24
N ALA A 388 10.35 -18.24 -14.70
CA ALA A 388 9.49 -17.08 -14.97
C ALA A 388 8.60 -16.70 -13.78
N GLY A 389 9.10 -16.88 -12.56
CA GLY A 389 8.52 -16.33 -11.33
C GLY A 389 8.92 -14.85 -11.14
N PRO A 390 8.48 -14.19 -10.04
CA PRO A 390 8.70 -12.74 -9.82
C PRO A 390 10.15 -12.28 -9.97
N ALA A 391 11.11 -13.05 -9.46
CA ALA A 391 12.54 -12.72 -9.56
C ALA A 391 13.04 -12.78 -11.01
N GLY A 392 12.70 -13.86 -11.73
CA GLY A 392 13.14 -14.05 -13.12
C GLY A 392 12.47 -13.04 -14.06
N LEU A 393 11.18 -12.75 -13.87
CA LEU A 393 10.46 -11.74 -14.64
C LEU A 393 11.10 -10.35 -14.48
N ALA A 394 11.40 -9.95 -13.25
CA ALA A 394 12.07 -8.68 -12.98
C ALA A 394 13.48 -8.64 -13.58
N CYS A 395 14.26 -9.73 -13.44
CA CYS A 395 15.59 -9.82 -14.01
C CYS A 395 15.56 -9.74 -15.54
N ALA A 396 14.73 -10.55 -16.19
CA ALA A 396 14.64 -10.60 -17.65
C ALA A 396 14.22 -9.27 -18.26
N THR A 397 13.19 -8.62 -17.70
CA THR A 397 12.70 -7.33 -18.21
C THR A 397 13.71 -6.21 -18.02
N VAL A 398 14.37 -6.12 -16.85
CA VAL A 398 15.39 -5.08 -16.60
C VAL A 398 16.63 -5.31 -17.47
N ALA A 399 17.11 -6.54 -17.61
CA ALA A 399 18.25 -6.84 -18.47
C ALA A 399 17.95 -6.47 -19.95
N ALA A 400 16.76 -6.82 -20.45
CA ALA A 400 16.35 -6.47 -21.81
C ALA A 400 16.19 -4.95 -22.00
N GLN A 401 15.62 -4.22 -21.03
CA GLN A 401 15.54 -2.75 -21.04
C GLN A 401 16.92 -2.09 -21.13
N ARG A 402 17.96 -2.73 -20.57
CA ARG A 402 19.33 -2.26 -20.68
C ARG A 402 20.01 -2.58 -22.00
N GLY A 403 19.37 -3.39 -22.87
CA GLY A 403 19.87 -3.75 -24.19
C GLY A 403 20.58 -5.10 -24.27
N HIS A 404 20.47 -5.97 -23.26
CA HIS A 404 20.92 -7.36 -23.33
C HIS A 404 19.97 -8.22 -24.18
N GLN A 405 20.48 -9.28 -24.79
CA GLN A 405 19.69 -10.29 -25.49
C GLN A 405 19.26 -11.35 -24.48
N VAL A 406 17.99 -11.31 -24.06
CA VAL A 406 17.49 -12.15 -22.96
C VAL A 406 16.62 -13.28 -23.47
N THR A 407 16.91 -14.49 -23.02
CA THR A 407 16.02 -15.66 -23.14
C THR A 407 15.55 -16.07 -21.75
N LEU A 408 14.23 -16.09 -21.55
CA LEU A 408 13.59 -16.51 -20.30
C LEU A 408 12.97 -17.89 -20.47
N PHE A 409 13.44 -18.85 -19.68
CA PHE A 409 12.97 -20.25 -19.68
C PHE A 409 12.07 -20.52 -18.49
N ASP A 410 10.99 -21.28 -18.70
CA ASP A 410 10.23 -21.89 -17.60
C ASP A 410 9.71 -23.28 -18.00
N ALA A 411 9.69 -24.20 -17.05
CA ALA A 411 9.18 -25.56 -17.24
C ALA A 411 7.63 -25.60 -17.33
N ASN A 412 6.96 -24.57 -16.80
CA ASN A 412 5.52 -24.40 -16.92
C ASN A 412 5.14 -23.71 -18.24
N ASP A 413 3.88 -23.79 -18.59
CA ASP A 413 3.29 -23.22 -19.81
C ASP A 413 2.82 -21.76 -19.64
N GLU A 414 2.93 -21.19 -18.43
CA GLU A 414 2.60 -19.80 -18.13
C GLU A 414 3.67 -19.13 -17.24
N ILE A 415 3.79 -17.80 -17.37
CA ILE A 415 4.62 -16.97 -16.49
C ILE A 415 3.92 -16.77 -15.13
N GLY A 416 4.70 -16.47 -14.09
CA GLY A 416 4.16 -16.00 -12.80
C GLY A 416 4.63 -16.80 -11.60
N GLY A 417 4.97 -18.10 -11.76
CA GLY A 417 5.42 -18.93 -10.65
C GLY A 417 4.46 -18.90 -9.46
N GLN A 418 4.94 -18.52 -8.27
CA GLN A 418 4.10 -18.44 -7.06
C GLN A 418 2.98 -17.39 -7.13
N PHE A 419 3.04 -16.39 -8.01
CA PHE A 419 1.91 -15.47 -8.22
C PHE A 419 0.68 -16.16 -8.80
N ASN A 420 0.86 -17.23 -9.58
CA ASN A 420 -0.26 -18.03 -10.07
C ASN A 420 -1.00 -18.78 -8.96
N VAL A 421 -0.33 -19.04 -7.85
CA VAL A 421 -0.93 -19.60 -6.64
C VAL A 421 -1.58 -18.49 -5.80
N ALA A 422 -0.83 -17.42 -5.54
CA ALA A 422 -1.27 -16.32 -4.69
C ALA A 422 -2.50 -15.56 -5.24
N LYS A 423 -2.61 -15.39 -6.57
CA LYS A 423 -3.76 -14.70 -7.20
C LYS A 423 -5.11 -15.40 -7.01
N ARG A 424 -5.10 -16.66 -6.55
CA ARG A 424 -6.31 -17.46 -6.28
C ARG A 424 -6.89 -17.21 -4.88
N ILE A 425 -6.14 -16.55 -4.01
CA ILE A 425 -6.56 -16.24 -2.65
C ILE A 425 -7.56 -15.08 -2.68
N PRO A 426 -8.74 -15.20 -2.06
CA PRO A 426 -9.69 -14.09 -1.95
C PRO A 426 -9.02 -12.85 -1.35
N GLY A 427 -9.19 -11.70 -2.01
CA GLY A 427 -8.53 -10.45 -1.63
C GLY A 427 -7.14 -10.23 -2.25
N LYS A 428 -6.65 -11.16 -3.10
CA LYS A 428 -5.36 -11.01 -3.82
C LYS A 428 -5.52 -10.97 -5.35
N GLU A 429 -6.69 -10.64 -5.84
CA GLU A 429 -7.01 -10.56 -7.28
C GLU A 429 -6.13 -9.54 -8.01
N GLU A 430 -5.64 -8.52 -7.32
CA GLU A 430 -4.70 -7.53 -7.88
C GLU A 430 -3.39 -8.16 -8.40
N PHE A 431 -3.04 -9.38 -8.00
CA PHE A 431 -1.85 -10.07 -8.49
C PHE A 431 -1.96 -10.45 -9.98
N HIS A 432 -3.16 -10.52 -10.53
CA HIS A 432 -3.37 -10.64 -11.97
C HIS A 432 -2.77 -9.46 -12.73
N GLU A 433 -2.81 -8.24 -12.16
CA GLU A 433 -2.26 -7.04 -12.77
C GLU A 433 -0.74 -7.07 -12.87
N THR A 434 -0.05 -7.63 -11.87
CA THR A 434 1.41 -7.81 -11.94
C THR A 434 1.79 -8.75 -13.08
N LEU A 435 1.04 -9.84 -13.29
CA LEU A 435 1.29 -10.78 -14.39
C LEU A 435 0.96 -10.14 -15.74
N ARG A 436 -0.11 -9.35 -15.84
CA ARG A 436 -0.44 -8.56 -17.02
C ARG A 436 0.71 -7.62 -17.39
N TYR A 437 1.21 -6.84 -16.41
CA TYR A 437 2.34 -5.93 -16.60
C TYR A 437 3.59 -6.65 -17.12
N PHE A 438 3.99 -7.75 -16.48
CA PHE A 438 5.18 -8.48 -16.92
C PHE A 438 5.00 -9.11 -18.29
N ARG A 439 3.82 -9.65 -18.63
CA ARG A 439 3.54 -10.19 -19.96
C ARG A 439 3.69 -9.11 -21.03
N ASN A 440 3.14 -7.93 -20.80
CA ASN A 440 3.27 -6.79 -21.69
C ASN A 440 4.74 -6.34 -21.81
N THR A 441 5.45 -6.19 -20.70
CA THR A 441 6.83 -5.71 -20.67
C THR A 441 7.80 -6.70 -21.35
N LEU A 442 7.61 -8.00 -21.18
CA LEU A 442 8.40 -9.01 -21.89
C LEU A 442 8.26 -8.88 -23.41
N ALA A 443 7.02 -8.66 -23.90
CA ALA A 443 6.75 -8.46 -25.32
C ALA A 443 7.38 -7.16 -25.83
N GLU A 444 7.23 -6.05 -25.12
CA GLU A 444 7.77 -4.74 -25.50
C GLU A 444 9.30 -4.70 -25.51
N THR A 445 9.94 -5.42 -24.59
CA THR A 445 11.40 -5.44 -24.49
C THR A 445 12.06 -6.52 -25.35
N GLY A 446 11.26 -7.34 -26.05
CA GLY A 446 11.76 -8.36 -26.97
C GLY A 446 12.44 -9.56 -26.28
N VAL A 447 12.10 -9.85 -25.03
CA VAL A 447 12.58 -11.05 -24.33
C VAL A 447 12.09 -12.31 -25.07
N GLN A 448 13.01 -13.22 -25.38
CA GLN A 448 12.66 -14.53 -25.95
C GLN A 448 12.09 -15.43 -24.85
N LEU A 449 10.79 -15.65 -24.86
CA LEU A 449 10.11 -16.47 -23.88
C LEU A 449 10.04 -17.94 -24.33
N ARG A 450 10.56 -18.86 -23.49
CA ARG A 450 10.59 -20.32 -23.71
C ARG A 450 9.85 -21.03 -22.58
N LEU A 451 8.52 -21.04 -22.67
CA LEU A 451 7.65 -21.79 -21.75
C LEU A 451 7.59 -23.28 -22.13
N GLY A 452 7.13 -24.13 -21.17
CA GLY A 452 7.11 -25.57 -21.33
C GLY A 452 8.50 -26.18 -21.55
N THR A 453 9.56 -25.44 -21.22
CA THR A 453 10.95 -25.81 -21.49
C THR A 453 11.73 -25.91 -20.20
N ARG A 454 12.07 -27.13 -19.82
CA ARG A 454 13.01 -27.39 -18.71
C ARG A 454 14.43 -27.20 -19.25
N ALA A 455 15.06 -26.08 -18.85
CA ALA A 455 16.46 -25.82 -19.20
C ALA A 455 17.40 -26.79 -18.46
N ASP A 456 18.44 -27.24 -19.15
CA ASP A 456 19.53 -28.08 -18.65
C ASP A 456 20.88 -27.47 -19.07
N ALA A 457 22.00 -28.08 -18.70
CA ALA A 457 23.33 -27.59 -19.04
C ALA A 457 23.52 -27.47 -20.56
N ALA A 458 23.00 -28.41 -21.35
CA ALA A 458 23.15 -28.37 -22.82
C ALA A 458 22.40 -27.17 -23.43
N THR A 459 21.21 -26.86 -22.92
CA THR A 459 20.42 -25.71 -23.34
C THR A 459 21.09 -24.37 -23.03
N LEU A 460 21.88 -24.31 -21.95
CA LEU A 460 22.47 -23.08 -21.43
C LEU A 460 23.91 -22.82 -21.90
N VAL A 461 24.50 -23.75 -22.65
CA VAL A 461 25.79 -23.52 -23.31
C VAL A 461 25.67 -22.37 -24.32
N GLY A 462 26.65 -21.44 -24.29
CA GLY A 462 26.74 -20.32 -25.23
C GLY A 462 26.00 -19.04 -24.79
N PHE A 463 25.43 -19.00 -23.61
CA PHE A 463 25.03 -17.76 -22.95
C PHE A 463 26.23 -17.15 -22.20
N ASP A 464 26.33 -15.82 -22.24
CA ASP A 464 27.37 -15.08 -21.55
C ASP A 464 27.11 -15.03 -20.04
N GLU A 465 25.83 -14.96 -19.66
CA GLU A 465 25.38 -14.95 -18.27
C GLU A 465 24.19 -15.90 -18.07
N VAL A 466 24.18 -16.63 -16.95
CA VAL A 466 23.09 -17.52 -16.56
C VAL A 466 22.57 -17.11 -15.18
N VAL A 467 21.28 -16.84 -15.07
CA VAL A 467 20.61 -16.46 -13.83
C VAL A 467 19.54 -17.50 -13.49
N LEU A 468 19.66 -18.13 -12.31
CA LEU A 468 18.71 -19.12 -11.83
C LEU A 468 17.71 -18.47 -10.87
N ALA A 469 16.46 -18.39 -11.31
CA ALA A 469 15.30 -17.91 -10.57
C ALA A 469 14.29 -19.07 -10.34
N THR A 470 14.79 -20.28 -10.14
CA THR A 470 14.03 -21.56 -10.08
C THR A 470 13.13 -21.69 -8.85
N GLY A 471 13.14 -20.69 -7.97
CA GLY A 471 12.20 -20.58 -6.86
C GLY A 471 12.46 -21.57 -5.74
N ILE A 472 11.37 -22.14 -5.21
CA ILE A 472 11.38 -22.97 -4.01
C ILE A 472 10.63 -24.27 -4.23
N THR A 473 10.87 -25.22 -3.32
CA THR A 473 10.03 -26.41 -3.11
C THR A 473 9.46 -26.40 -1.69
N PRO A 474 8.22 -26.88 -1.48
CA PRO A 474 7.69 -27.08 -0.12
C PRO A 474 8.59 -28.01 0.68
N ARG A 475 8.87 -27.63 1.94
CA ARG A 475 9.63 -28.48 2.85
C ARG A 475 8.83 -29.72 3.19
N ARG A 476 9.50 -30.87 3.19
CA ARG A 476 8.94 -32.08 3.77
C ARG A 476 8.88 -31.96 5.29
N VAL A 477 7.75 -32.38 5.85
CA VAL A 477 7.56 -32.45 7.31
C VAL A 477 7.86 -33.86 7.79
N ASP A 478 8.36 -33.95 9.03
CA ASP A 478 8.69 -35.22 9.67
C ASP A 478 7.93 -35.31 11.01
N PHE A 479 6.84 -36.05 10.99
CA PHE A 479 6.06 -36.48 12.14
C PHE A 479 5.31 -37.77 11.81
N PRO A 480 4.89 -38.59 12.78
CA PRO A 480 4.20 -39.83 12.54
C PRO A 480 2.96 -39.64 11.65
N GLY A 481 2.87 -40.40 10.55
CA GLY A 481 1.77 -40.31 9.58
C GLY A 481 1.85 -39.08 8.65
N ALA A 482 3.01 -38.47 8.47
CA ALA A 482 3.20 -37.36 7.52
C ALA A 482 2.99 -37.78 6.04
N ASP A 483 3.04 -39.08 5.74
CA ASP A 483 2.76 -39.71 4.45
C ASP A 483 1.32 -40.25 4.31
N HIS A 484 0.48 -40.06 5.32
CA HIS A 484 -0.92 -40.48 5.31
C HIS A 484 -1.71 -39.74 4.21
N ALA A 485 -2.70 -40.41 3.59
CA ALA A 485 -3.49 -39.86 2.48
C ALA A 485 -4.23 -38.54 2.81
N LYS A 486 -4.52 -38.28 4.09
CA LYS A 486 -5.10 -37.02 4.54
C LYS A 486 -4.12 -35.83 4.51
N VAL A 487 -2.82 -36.08 4.45
CA VAL A 487 -1.78 -35.03 4.45
C VAL A 487 -1.53 -34.55 3.03
N VAL A 488 -1.81 -33.27 2.80
CA VAL A 488 -1.74 -32.68 1.46
C VAL A 488 -0.91 -31.39 1.48
N SER A 489 -0.33 -31.03 0.33
CA SER A 489 0.43 -29.79 0.21
C SER A 489 -0.50 -28.60 -0.03
N TYR A 490 -0.08 -27.42 0.43
CA TYR A 490 -0.82 -26.18 0.13
C TYR A 490 -0.91 -25.93 -1.39
N LEU A 491 0.07 -26.35 -2.17
CA LEU A 491 0.06 -26.20 -3.62
C LEU A 491 -1.07 -27.03 -4.26
N ASP A 492 -1.26 -28.28 -3.83
CA ASP A 492 -2.32 -29.12 -4.37
C ASP A 492 -3.71 -28.60 -4.03
N VAL A 493 -3.86 -28.02 -2.83
CA VAL A 493 -5.09 -27.37 -2.39
C VAL A 493 -5.36 -26.11 -3.23
N LEU A 494 -4.42 -25.19 -3.30
CA LEU A 494 -4.61 -23.89 -3.98
C LEU A 494 -4.68 -24.03 -5.51
N LEU A 495 -4.07 -25.07 -6.07
CA LEU A 495 -4.18 -25.38 -7.50
C LEU A 495 -5.43 -26.21 -7.85
N GLY A 496 -6.22 -26.61 -6.86
CA GLY A 496 -7.45 -27.38 -7.06
C GLY A 496 -7.21 -28.83 -7.46
N ARG A 497 -6.04 -29.41 -7.13
CA ARG A 497 -5.71 -30.80 -7.37
C ARG A 497 -6.30 -31.73 -6.31
N VAL A 498 -6.59 -31.16 -5.13
CA VAL A 498 -7.22 -31.85 -4.00
C VAL A 498 -8.42 -31.02 -3.54
N GLU A 499 -9.57 -31.67 -3.43
CA GLU A 499 -10.76 -31.10 -2.82
C GLU A 499 -10.71 -31.36 -1.30
N VAL A 500 -10.62 -30.28 -0.53
CA VAL A 500 -10.53 -30.35 0.94
C VAL A 500 -11.91 -30.56 1.54
N GLY A 501 -12.05 -31.53 2.43
CA GLY A 501 -13.29 -31.84 3.13
C GLY A 501 -13.77 -30.72 4.07
N THR A 502 -14.81 -31.02 4.85
CA THR A 502 -15.47 -30.04 5.72
C THR A 502 -14.64 -29.67 6.95
N ASN A 503 -13.73 -30.54 7.39
CA ASN A 503 -12.87 -30.32 8.54
C ASN A 503 -11.41 -30.39 8.10
N ALA A 504 -10.63 -29.31 8.32
CA ALA A 504 -9.23 -29.32 7.93
C ALA A 504 -8.32 -28.62 8.96
N ALA A 505 -7.12 -29.19 9.14
CA ALA A 505 -6.05 -28.58 9.91
C ALA A 505 -4.97 -28.03 8.97
N ILE A 506 -4.51 -26.81 9.23
CA ILE A 506 -3.46 -26.12 8.49
C ILE A 506 -2.23 -26.06 9.38
N ILE A 507 -1.15 -26.75 8.99
CA ILE A 507 0.11 -26.78 9.73
C ILE A 507 1.05 -25.69 9.19
N GLY A 508 1.32 -24.69 10.02
CA GLY A 508 2.15 -23.53 9.70
C GLY A 508 1.35 -22.24 9.61
N ALA A 509 1.49 -21.36 10.60
CA ALA A 509 0.80 -20.07 10.69
C ALA A 509 1.69 -18.89 10.23
N GLY A 510 2.42 -19.07 9.14
CA GLY A 510 3.06 -18.01 8.35
C GLY A 510 2.11 -17.45 7.29
N GLY A 511 2.60 -16.60 6.38
CA GLY A 511 1.79 -16.00 5.32
C GLY A 511 0.98 -17.01 4.52
N ILE A 512 1.60 -18.10 4.06
CA ILE A 512 0.93 -19.17 3.29
C ILE A 512 -0.17 -19.86 4.10
N GLY A 513 0.05 -20.11 5.40
CA GLY A 513 -0.98 -20.74 6.24
C GLY A 513 -2.21 -19.85 6.43
N PHE A 514 -2.02 -18.53 6.55
CA PHE A 514 -3.12 -17.58 6.55
C PHE A 514 -3.84 -17.52 5.20
N ASP A 515 -3.09 -17.50 4.10
CA ASP A 515 -3.63 -17.53 2.74
C ASP A 515 -4.51 -18.77 2.49
N VAL A 516 -4.03 -19.95 2.89
CA VAL A 516 -4.80 -21.20 2.81
C VAL A 516 -6.03 -21.14 3.71
N GLY A 517 -5.90 -20.55 4.91
CA GLY A 517 -7.03 -20.35 5.81
C GLY A 517 -8.11 -19.44 5.20
N GLU A 518 -7.73 -18.35 4.57
CA GLU A 518 -8.65 -17.45 3.86
C GLU A 518 -9.29 -18.14 2.66
N PHE A 519 -8.51 -18.87 1.86
CA PHE A 519 -9.01 -19.63 0.73
C PHE A 519 -10.05 -20.69 1.13
N LEU A 520 -9.76 -21.49 2.16
CA LEU A 520 -10.63 -22.58 2.60
C LEU A 520 -11.85 -22.10 3.41
N SER A 521 -11.76 -20.94 4.07
CA SER A 521 -12.88 -20.34 4.83
C SER A 521 -13.82 -19.51 3.96
N HIS A 522 -13.56 -19.39 2.67
CA HIS A 522 -14.36 -18.63 1.72
C HIS A 522 -15.13 -19.55 0.76
N ALA A 523 -16.28 -19.05 0.28
CA ALA A 523 -17.06 -19.66 -0.81
C ALA A 523 -17.63 -18.57 -1.72
N GLY A 524 -17.70 -18.85 -3.01
CA GLY A 524 -18.23 -17.92 -4.01
C GLY A 524 -17.26 -16.82 -4.42
N GLU A 525 -17.79 -15.69 -4.84
CA GLU A 525 -17.01 -14.54 -5.30
C GLU A 525 -16.36 -13.80 -4.13
N SER A 526 -15.13 -13.34 -4.34
CA SER A 526 -14.39 -12.61 -3.30
C SER A 526 -15.05 -11.27 -2.94
N PRO A 527 -15.23 -10.95 -1.65
CA PRO A 527 -15.74 -9.64 -1.23
C PRO A 527 -14.89 -8.46 -1.70
N SER A 528 -13.61 -8.67 -2.00
CA SER A 528 -12.72 -7.63 -2.55
C SER A 528 -13.13 -7.14 -3.95
N LEU A 529 -14.02 -7.83 -4.63
CA LEU A 529 -14.58 -7.45 -5.92
C LEU A 529 -15.94 -6.73 -5.82
N ASP A 530 -16.56 -6.75 -4.63
CA ASP A 530 -17.86 -6.12 -4.36
C ASP A 530 -17.79 -5.17 -3.16
N PRO A 531 -17.80 -3.83 -3.39
CA PRO A 531 -17.72 -2.84 -2.32
C PRO A 531 -18.86 -2.94 -1.29
N GLN A 532 -20.07 -3.29 -1.69
CA GLN A 532 -21.23 -3.37 -0.78
C GLN A 532 -21.09 -4.56 0.17
N ARG A 533 -20.78 -5.72 -0.39
CA ARG A 533 -20.55 -6.95 0.39
C ARG A 533 -19.36 -6.78 1.34
N TRP A 534 -18.28 -6.16 0.85
CA TRP A 534 -17.09 -5.89 1.66
C TRP A 534 -17.41 -4.93 2.84
N MET A 535 -18.19 -3.86 2.58
CA MET A 535 -18.61 -2.93 3.64
C MET A 535 -19.48 -3.61 4.68
N ALA A 536 -20.43 -4.45 4.27
CA ALA A 536 -21.26 -5.23 5.19
C ALA A 536 -20.41 -6.17 6.05
N GLU A 537 -19.47 -6.90 5.45
CA GLU A 537 -18.58 -7.83 6.15
C GLU A 537 -17.71 -7.13 7.21
N TRP A 538 -17.21 -5.91 6.92
CA TRP A 538 -16.37 -5.13 7.83
C TRP A 538 -17.14 -4.19 8.75
N GLY A 539 -18.47 -4.11 8.64
CA GLY A 539 -19.31 -3.25 9.47
C GLY A 539 -19.13 -1.77 9.16
N VAL A 540 -19.04 -1.44 7.88
CA VAL A 540 -19.09 -0.05 7.40
C VAL A 540 -20.52 0.28 7.01
N ASP A 541 -21.06 1.39 7.54
CA ASP A 541 -22.33 1.93 7.08
C ASP A 541 -22.19 2.46 5.65
N SER A 542 -22.78 1.75 4.70
CA SER A 542 -22.71 2.10 3.26
C SER A 542 -23.45 3.41 2.91
N ALA A 543 -24.36 3.87 3.77
CA ALA A 543 -25.00 5.18 3.65
C ALA A 543 -24.10 6.30 4.19
N PHE A 544 -23.06 5.98 4.97
CA PHE A 544 -22.15 6.91 5.63
C PHE A 544 -22.84 7.95 6.53
N GLU A 545 -23.94 7.58 7.19
CA GLU A 545 -24.71 8.47 8.06
C GLU A 545 -24.40 8.26 9.54
N ALA A 546 -24.20 7.01 9.90
CA ALA A 546 -23.89 6.63 11.28
C ALA A 546 -22.61 7.28 11.79
N ARG A 547 -22.54 7.51 13.10
CA ARG A 547 -21.36 8.09 13.74
C ARG A 547 -20.13 7.21 13.50
N GLY A 548 -19.06 7.82 12.96
CA GLY A 548 -17.85 7.13 12.51
C GLY A 548 -18.06 6.24 11.28
N ALA A 549 -19.22 6.27 10.63
CA ALA A 549 -19.65 5.37 9.57
C ALA A 549 -19.57 3.88 9.97
N LEU A 550 -19.91 3.55 11.21
CA LEU A 550 -19.85 2.19 11.75
C LEU A 550 -21.24 1.53 11.71
N ALA A 551 -21.25 0.27 11.30
CA ALA A 551 -22.39 -0.64 11.34
C ALA A 551 -22.02 -1.96 12.06
N ARG A 552 -22.98 -2.84 12.23
CA ARG A 552 -22.71 -4.19 12.70
C ARG A 552 -22.14 -5.04 11.56
N PRO A 553 -21.00 -5.72 11.74
CA PRO A 553 -20.45 -6.61 10.72
C PRO A 553 -21.40 -7.78 10.39
N GLU A 554 -21.52 -8.09 9.12
CA GLU A 554 -22.29 -9.23 8.59
C GLU A 554 -21.32 -10.21 7.90
N VAL A 555 -20.68 -11.07 8.69
CA VAL A 555 -19.67 -12.00 8.20
C VAL A 555 -20.32 -13.30 7.74
N GLU A 556 -20.04 -13.72 6.50
CA GLU A 556 -20.45 -15.03 6.01
C GLU A 556 -19.74 -16.16 6.75
N ALA A 557 -20.50 -17.18 7.11
CA ALA A 557 -19.95 -18.35 7.79
C ALA A 557 -18.96 -19.10 6.88
N SER A 558 -17.87 -19.60 7.49
CA SER A 558 -16.96 -20.48 6.76
C SER A 558 -17.68 -21.77 6.33
N PRO A 559 -17.50 -22.23 5.07
CA PRO A 559 -18.03 -23.51 4.62
C PRO A 559 -17.32 -24.71 5.27
N ARG A 560 -16.21 -24.46 5.96
CA ARG A 560 -15.37 -25.49 6.59
C ARG A 560 -15.04 -25.12 8.03
N ARG A 561 -14.86 -26.15 8.86
CA ARG A 561 -14.30 -26.03 10.20
C ARG A 561 -12.78 -26.15 10.12
N LEU A 562 -12.08 -25.06 10.46
CA LEU A 562 -10.64 -24.94 10.24
C LEU A 562 -9.87 -24.73 11.55
N TRP A 563 -8.69 -25.36 11.60
CA TRP A 563 -7.66 -25.13 12.62
C TRP A 563 -6.38 -24.64 11.95
N LEU A 564 -5.85 -23.52 12.40
CA LEU A 564 -4.55 -22.98 11.97
C LEU A 564 -3.55 -23.16 13.12
N LEU A 565 -2.53 -23.97 12.88
CA LEU A 565 -1.65 -24.52 13.91
C LEU A 565 -0.21 -24.05 13.71
N GLN A 566 0.49 -23.67 14.79
CA GLN A 566 1.94 -23.41 14.76
C GLN A 566 2.66 -24.06 15.95
N ARG A 567 3.90 -24.54 15.72
CA ARG A 567 4.76 -25.12 16.74
C ARG A 567 5.26 -24.07 17.75
N SER A 568 5.65 -22.90 17.23
CA SER A 568 6.15 -21.81 18.07
C SER A 568 5.09 -21.38 19.07
N PRO A 569 5.46 -21.14 20.34
CA PRO A 569 4.53 -20.58 21.32
C PRO A 569 4.11 -19.16 20.93
N GLY A 570 3.03 -18.69 21.55
CA GLY A 570 2.49 -17.35 21.34
C GLY A 570 1.48 -17.26 20.20
N LYS A 571 1.18 -16.03 19.78
CA LYS A 571 0.07 -15.74 18.89
C LYS A 571 0.39 -16.15 17.43
N PRO A 572 -0.44 -16.98 16.80
CA PRO A 572 -0.32 -17.27 15.38
C PRO A 572 -0.32 -16.01 14.51
N GLY A 573 0.56 -15.98 13.52
CA GLY A 573 0.73 -14.83 12.64
C GLY A 573 1.41 -13.61 13.27
N ALA A 574 2.15 -13.75 14.38
CA ALA A 574 2.87 -12.64 15.00
C ALA A 574 3.95 -12.02 14.08
N ARG A 575 4.45 -12.79 13.11
CA ARG A 575 5.49 -12.38 12.13
C ARG A 575 4.92 -11.88 10.80
N LEU A 576 3.60 -11.80 10.64
CA LEU A 576 2.98 -11.19 9.45
C LEU A 576 3.29 -9.69 9.39
N GLY A 577 3.15 -9.10 8.20
CA GLY A 577 3.36 -7.67 7.97
C GLY A 577 2.66 -6.78 9.01
N LYS A 578 3.33 -5.72 9.44
CA LYS A 578 2.82 -4.84 10.52
C LYS A 578 1.47 -4.22 10.20
N THR A 579 1.28 -3.83 8.95
CA THR A 579 0.08 -3.12 8.51
C THR A 579 -1.05 -4.02 8.04
N THR A 580 -0.76 -5.27 7.67
CA THR A 580 -1.76 -6.22 7.14
C THR A 580 -2.01 -7.44 8.01
N GLY A 581 -1.07 -7.85 8.85
CA GLY A 581 -1.18 -9.06 9.66
C GLY A 581 -2.37 -9.08 10.63
N TRP A 582 -2.82 -7.92 11.10
CA TRP A 582 -4.01 -7.81 11.91
C TRP A 582 -5.29 -8.08 11.12
N ILE A 583 -5.32 -7.72 9.82
CA ILE A 583 -6.45 -7.94 8.90
C ILE A 583 -6.65 -9.45 8.73
N HIS A 584 -5.61 -10.18 8.33
CA HIS A 584 -5.65 -11.64 8.16
C HIS A 584 -6.15 -12.35 9.42
N ARG A 585 -5.65 -11.97 10.60
CA ARG A 585 -6.12 -12.53 11.87
C ARG A 585 -7.58 -12.19 12.17
N ALA A 586 -8.02 -10.97 11.87
CA ALA A 586 -9.40 -10.54 12.08
C ALA A 586 -10.35 -11.31 11.16
N THR A 587 -9.99 -11.46 9.87
CA THR A 587 -10.77 -12.21 8.88
C THR A 587 -10.96 -13.67 9.31
N LEU A 588 -9.88 -14.39 9.63
CA LEU A 588 -9.99 -15.80 10.03
C LEU A 588 -10.74 -15.97 11.35
N LYS A 589 -10.53 -15.06 12.31
CA LYS A 589 -11.26 -15.07 13.59
C LYS A 589 -12.76 -14.85 13.38
N ALA A 590 -13.14 -13.89 12.55
CA ALA A 590 -14.53 -13.59 12.24
C ALA A 590 -15.24 -14.79 11.59
N LYS A 591 -14.52 -15.57 10.76
CA LYS A 591 -15.00 -16.81 10.13
C LYS A 591 -14.90 -18.05 11.03
N GLY A 592 -14.55 -17.89 12.30
CA GLY A 592 -14.54 -18.98 13.28
C GLY A 592 -13.34 -19.94 13.19
N VAL A 593 -12.27 -19.59 12.46
CA VAL A 593 -11.05 -20.41 12.37
C VAL A 593 -10.35 -20.44 13.74
N ARG A 594 -10.06 -21.65 14.23
CA ARG A 594 -9.36 -21.85 15.50
C ARG A 594 -7.85 -21.75 15.29
N MET A 595 -7.21 -20.77 15.91
CA MET A 595 -5.77 -20.52 15.79
C MET A 595 -5.04 -20.93 17.07
N LEU A 596 -4.14 -21.92 16.99
CA LEU A 596 -3.40 -22.49 18.11
C LEU A 596 -1.89 -22.34 17.94
N GLY A 597 -1.21 -21.84 18.97
CA GLY A 597 0.25 -21.78 19.08
C GLY A 597 0.79 -22.78 20.09
N GLY A 598 2.09 -23.10 20.01
CA GLY A 598 2.72 -24.07 20.91
C GLY A 598 2.26 -25.52 20.69
N VAL A 599 1.91 -25.85 19.47
CA VAL A 599 1.37 -27.17 19.10
C VAL A 599 2.49 -28.16 18.81
N GLU A 600 2.46 -29.32 19.47
CA GLU A 600 3.23 -30.51 19.12
C GLU A 600 2.36 -31.44 18.28
N TYR A 601 2.87 -31.89 17.13
CA TYR A 601 2.17 -32.81 16.25
C TYR A 601 2.55 -34.25 16.62
N LEU A 602 1.59 -35.03 17.11
CA LEU A 602 1.81 -36.38 17.60
C LEU A 602 1.64 -37.44 16.48
N GLY A 603 0.77 -37.15 15.51
CA GLY A 603 0.58 -38.03 14.36
C GLY A 603 -0.73 -37.85 13.62
N VAL A 604 -0.81 -38.39 12.41
CA VAL A 604 -2.01 -38.43 11.59
C VAL A 604 -2.39 -39.89 11.33
N ASP A 605 -3.67 -40.21 11.49
CA ASP A 605 -4.26 -41.51 11.23
C ASP A 605 -5.67 -41.35 10.61
N ASP A 606 -6.40 -42.45 10.46
CA ASP A 606 -7.77 -42.44 9.91
C ASP A 606 -8.75 -41.63 10.73
N GLU A 607 -8.52 -41.43 12.03
CA GLU A 607 -9.38 -40.63 12.91
C GLU A 607 -9.12 -39.12 12.78
N GLY A 608 -7.90 -38.74 12.37
CA GLY A 608 -7.54 -37.33 12.18
C GLY A 608 -6.12 -36.99 12.60
N LEU A 609 -5.90 -35.73 13.07
CA LEU A 609 -4.62 -35.22 13.55
C LEU A 609 -4.59 -35.20 15.09
N ARG A 610 -3.65 -35.93 15.68
CA ARG A 610 -3.37 -35.90 17.12
C ARG A 610 -2.34 -34.81 17.42
N ILE A 611 -2.69 -33.95 18.34
CA ILE A 611 -1.83 -32.85 18.79
C ILE A 611 -1.70 -32.82 20.31
N ARG A 612 -0.64 -32.17 20.80
CA ARG A 612 -0.53 -31.79 22.22
C ARG A 612 -0.39 -30.26 22.32
N VAL A 613 -1.23 -29.65 23.14
CA VAL A 613 -1.22 -28.20 23.42
C VAL A 613 -1.25 -28.03 24.93
N GLU A 614 -0.31 -27.25 25.48
CA GLU A 614 -0.20 -27.00 26.93
C GLU A 614 -0.20 -28.29 27.76
N GLY A 615 0.45 -29.33 27.24
CA GLY A 615 0.57 -30.65 27.87
C GLY A 615 -0.65 -31.56 27.71
N SER A 616 -1.75 -31.10 27.16
CA SER A 616 -2.98 -31.89 26.95
C SER A 616 -3.04 -32.43 25.52
N GLU A 617 -3.28 -33.73 25.37
CA GLU A 617 -3.47 -34.38 24.07
C GLU A 617 -4.91 -34.19 23.57
N GLN A 618 -5.05 -33.92 22.28
CA GLN A 618 -6.32 -33.70 21.60
C GLN A 618 -6.32 -34.40 20.24
N LEU A 619 -7.44 -34.99 19.88
CA LEU A 619 -7.71 -35.45 18.53
C LEU A 619 -8.51 -34.37 17.80
N LEU A 620 -8.00 -33.92 16.67
CA LEU A 620 -8.72 -33.09 15.72
C LEU A 620 -9.29 -34.01 14.63
N PRO A 621 -10.62 -34.23 14.59
CA PRO A 621 -11.24 -35.11 13.60
C PRO A 621 -11.30 -34.40 12.25
N VAL A 622 -10.21 -34.43 11.51
CA VAL A 622 -10.06 -33.73 10.22
C VAL A 622 -10.08 -34.68 9.05
N ASP A 623 -10.63 -34.19 7.93
CA ASP A 623 -10.62 -34.85 6.64
C ASP A 623 -9.27 -34.68 5.96
N HIS A 624 -8.64 -33.50 6.13
CA HIS A 624 -7.33 -33.17 5.56
C HIS A 624 -6.44 -32.38 6.52
N VAL A 625 -5.13 -32.59 6.36
CA VAL A 625 -4.06 -31.83 7.01
C VAL A 625 -3.24 -31.13 5.94
N VAL A 626 -3.35 -29.81 5.84
CA VAL A 626 -2.67 -29.01 4.81
C VAL A 626 -1.34 -28.51 5.32
N ILE A 627 -0.24 -28.87 4.65
CA ILE A 627 1.11 -28.51 5.06
C ILE A 627 1.52 -27.17 4.46
N CYS A 628 1.78 -26.19 5.35
CA CYS A 628 2.28 -24.84 5.05
C CYS A 628 3.58 -24.53 5.82
N ALA A 629 4.34 -25.57 6.19
CA ALA A 629 5.40 -25.52 7.20
C ALA A 629 6.81 -25.27 6.64
N GLY A 630 6.95 -24.26 5.81
CA GLY A 630 8.25 -23.79 5.33
C GLY A 630 8.62 -24.31 3.94
N GLN A 631 9.79 -23.88 3.46
CA GLN A 631 10.19 -24.03 2.07
C GLN A 631 11.69 -24.13 1.96
N GLU A 632 12.17 -24.72 0.85
CA GLU A 632 13.57 -24.95 0.55
C GLU A 632 13.93 -24.35 -0.81
N PRO A 633 15.14 -23.78 -0.98
CA PRO A 633 15.61 -23.30 -2.27
C PRO A 633 15.66 -24.42 -3.31
N ASN A 634 15.12 -24.19 -4.50
CA ASN A 634 15.26 -25.13 -5.61
C ASN A 634 16.57 -24.86 -6.36
N ARG A 635 17.61 -25.63 -6.05
CA ARG A 635 18.96 -25.53 -6.61
C ARG A 635 19.37 -26.73 -7.46
N ALA A 636 18.47 -27.58 -7.86
CA ALA A 636 18.81 -28.82 -8.58
C ALA A 636 19.63 -28.53 -9.84
N LEU A 637 19.25 -27.53 -10.63
CA LEU A 637 19.99 -27.17 -11.85
C LEU A 637 21.40 -26.57 -11.56
N GLN A 638 21.60 -25.92 -10.41
CA GLN A 638 22.90 -25.32 -10.08
C GLN A 638 24.03 -26.36 -10.04
N ALA A 639 23.79 -27.51 -9.42
CA ALA A 639 24.78 -28.60 -9.34
C ALA A 639 25.15 -29.17 -10.72
N GLU A 640 24.14 -29.30 -11.60
CA GLU A 640 24.34 -29.73 -12.98
C GLU A 640 25.20 -28.74 -13.78
N LEU A 641 24.91 -27.43 -13.66
CA LEU A 641 25.66 -26.38 -14.34
C LEU A 641 27.12 -26.31 -13.85
N GLN A 642 27.34 -26.43 -12.54
CA GLN A 642 28.69 -26.48 -11.98
C GLN A 642 29.51 -27.65 -12.52
N ALA A 643 28.89 -28.83 -12.66
CA ALA A 643 29.55 -30.01 -13.25
C ALA A 643 29.89 -29.78 -14.73
N ALA A 644 29.09 -28.97 -15.45
CA ALA A 644 29.33 -28.59 -16.84
C ALA A 644 30.27 -27.36 -17.00
N GLY A 645 30.78 -26.80 -15.91
CA GLY A 645 31.66 -25.62 -15.92
C GLY A 645 30.94 -24.28 -16.22
N ILE A 646 29.61 -24.27 -16.10
CA ILE A 646 28.78 -23.07 -16.31
C ILE A 646 28.54 -22.37 -14.97
N ASN A 647 28.97 -21.13 -14.86
CA ASN A 647 28.67 -20.28 -13.69
C ASN A 647 27.23 -19.76 -13.81
N ALA A 648 26.48 -19.86 -12.71
CA ALA A 648 25.13 -19.35 -12.63
C ALA A 648 24.91 -18.53 -11.36
N GLN A 649 24.25 -17.39 -11.50
CA GLN A 649 23.87 -16.55 -10.37
C GLN A 649 22.48 -16.92 -9.86
N LEU A 650 22.33 -17.14 -8.55
CA LEU A 650 21.05 -17.44 -7.91
C LEU A 650 20.32 -16.15 -7.52
N ILE A 651 18.99 -16.12 -7.78
CA ILE A 651 18.11 -15.04 -7.33
C ILE A 651 16.78 -15.57 -6.78
N GLY A 652 16.12 -14.74 -5.97
CA GLY A 652 14.81 -15.04 -5.41
C GLY A 652 14.81 -16.26 -4.47
N GLY A 653 13.84 -17.12 -4.62
CA GLY A 653 13.69 -18.33 -3.80
C GLY A 653 14.80 -19.35 -3.98
N ALA A 654 15.43 -19.40 -5.15
CA ALA A 654 16.58 -20.28 -5.43
C ALA A 654 17.82 -19.88 -4.62
N ASP A 655 17.98 -18.59 -4.34
CA ASP A 655 19.04 -18.08 -3.47
C ASP A 655 18.68 -18.30 -1.99
N VAL A 656 17.59 -17.74 -1.52
CA VAL A 656 17.14 -17.82 -0.12
C VAL A 656 15.64 -18.07 -0.05
N ALA A 657 15.22 -19.09 0.68
CA ALA A 657 13.80 -19.44 0.90
C ALA A 657 13.26 -18.97 2.26
N ALA A 658 13.99 -18.15 3.02
CA ALA A 658 13.64 -17.78 4.40
C ALA A 658 12.38 -16.89 4.48
N GLU A 659 12.20 -16.00 3.51
CA GLU A 659 11.04 -15.14 3.36
C GLU A 659 10.55 -15.23 1.91
N LEU A 660 9.42 -15.87 1.71
CA LEU A 660 8.78 -15.89 0.41
C LEU A 660 7.94 -14.64 0.26
N ASP A 661 8.59 -13.56 -0.05
CA ASP A 661 7.89 -12.38 -0.51
C ASP A 661 8.38 -11.95 -1.90
N ALA A 662 7.46 -11.49 -2.71
CA ALA A 662 7.76 -10.99 -4.04
C ALA A 662 8.61 -9.71 -3.99
N LYS A 663 8.57 -8.97 -2.88
CA LYS A 663 9.38 -7.77 -2.65
C LYS A 663 10.86 -8.06 -2.81
N ARG A 664 11.40 -9.03 -2.05
CA ARG A 664 12.81 -9.42 -2.14
C ARG A 664 13.14 -10.03 -3.50
N ALA A 665 12.24 -10.86 -4.04
CA ALA A 665 12.44 -11.51 -5.32
C ALA A 665 12.57 -10.51 -6.48
N ILE A 666 11.68 -9.54 -6.57
CA ILE A 666 11.69 -8.49 -7.60
C ILE A 666 12.87 -7.54 -7.41
N ASP A 667 13.17 -7.11 -6.18
CA ASP A 667 14.31 -6.25 -5.89
C ASP A 667 15.63 -6.92 -6.27
N GLN A 668 15.85 -8.17 -5.87
CA GLN A 668 17.07 -8.91 -6.19
C GLN A 668 17.22 -9.13 -7.71
N GLY A 669 16.15 -9.55 -8.39
CA GLY A 669 16.16 -9.73 -9.84
C GLY A 669 16.49 -8.43 -10.57
N SER A 670 15.88 -7.32 -10.15
CA SER A 670 16.12 -5.99 -10.73
C SER A 670 17.56 -5.50 -10.50
N ARG A 671 18.13 -5.71 -9.30
CA ARG A 671 19.50 -5.28 -8.96
C ARG A 671 20.55 -6.11 -9.68
N VAL A 672 20.34 -7.42 -9.77
CA VAL A 672 21.24 -8.30 -10.53
C VAL A 672 21.26 -7.87 -12.00
N ALA A 673 20.09 -7.70 -12.61
CA ALA A 673 20.02 -7.24 -13.99
C ALA A 673 20.60 -5.84 -14.20
N ALA A 674 20.46 -4.92 -13.24
CA ALA A 674 21.07 -3.60 -13.29
C ALA A 674 22.61 -3.61 -13.23
N ALA A 675 23.20 -4.69 -12.71
CA ALA A 675 24.66 -4.86 -12.58
C ALA A 675 25.30 -5.66 -13.72
N LEU A 676 24.52 -6.38 -14.55
CA LEU A 676 25.03 -7.14 -15.72
C LEU A 676 25.72 -6.22 -16.73
#